data_fb3e68f770455a1f49970301c83bcea3
#
_entry.id   fb3e68f770455a1f49970301c83bcea3
#
_cell.length_a   1.000
_cell.length_b   1.000
_cell.length_c   1.000
_cell.angle_alpha   90.00
_cell.angle_beta   90.00
_cell.angle_gamma   90.00
#
_symmetry.space_group_name_H-M   'P 1'
#
loop_
_entity.id
_entity.type
_entity.pdbx_description
1 polymer ?
#
loop_
_entity_poly.entity_id
_entity_poly.type
_entity_poly.pdbx_seq_one_letter_code
_entity_poly.pdbx_strand_id
1 'polypeptide(L)'
;MHQEIEKKNTAIDLLKNYDGINTYLLALKRDIITYKKVDKLTDFNVDYILKNINYQIKDINKIVRVIDWYGDELKDKWETDFRIEKVLIKKLLGETDKFYHCFIQYRKNVEPSYAFLKKNGIIGNFLLEDYHNISIDFDRYDRLSMSRTPDNPRKIKNHQKEAVQFLISRKKCILADDMGTGKSTSLTVASIEGNFDAILIICPASLKSNWFNELTNYISEKDISIIGGVNEMKKNEIEKYLGYGEGKSGKNLNELKEEAKERGKWTDNRYVIINFDILDDVYKVSRAKTKEGIEKAMENSPMLKFLLNKKSLIIIDEAHKLSNNTSDRYKIIKDLINKSNPHSIYLSTGTPITNDPANYFNLLSLLNDPLTIDREFYYMRYCDAFKMPINEQQKQKKQQLTQEFLNSHNKNTWYDLTVEEKKSLNDIINKRVIQKIIPKGGKNLEELKMQTAHVYLRRTKDDIGDLPPKYIHERVFELNKEQMAEYKKLWDEYEAAKLEEDSSKELNKELIEGGLYRKYLSNQMVPNTIKLAEKCLARGEKIVIACCYDDELYTLRDYFKDKCVIYNGKMSLKEKDEAIKKFNSDPNVMIFIGNIIAAGVGITLTSSRVVIFNNFSYVPGDNSQFQDRVHRIGQTRDVHIFYQFFKDTQYEKMWNTVLSKSLIINQVIKKEDEK
;
A
#
# COMPACT_ATOMS: atom_id res chain seq x y z
N MET A 1 -0.97 46.15 -7.19
CA MET A 1 -1.32 45.97 -8.62
C MET A 1 -0.08 45.86 -9.52
N HIS A 2 0.78 46.87 -9.65
CA HIS A 2 2.00 46.76 -10.48
C HIS A 2 2.94 45.59 -10.04
N GLN A 3 3.19 45.44 -8.77
CA GLN A 3 4.00 44.35 -8.22
C GLN A 3 3.36 42.94 -8.39
N GLU A 4 2.05 42.85 -8.39
CA GLU A 4 1.32 41.61 -8.65
C GLU A 4 1.36 41.20 -10.11
N ILE A 5 1.24 42.18 -11.03
CA ILE A 5 1.36 41.95 -12.49
C ILE A 5 2.78 41.49 -12.82
N GLU A 6 3.80 42.12 -12.22
CA GLU A 6 5.19 41.72 -12.40
C GLU A 6 5.46 40.31 -11.90
N LYS A 7 4.92 39.93 -10.73
CA LYS A 7 5.00 38.57 -10.19
C LYS A 7 4.29 37.54 -11.05
N LYS A 8 3.14 37.88 -11.61
CA LYS A 8 2.35 37.03 -12.51
C LYS A 8 3.09 36.81 -13.85
N ASN A 9 3.66 37.89 -14.41
CA ASN A 9 4.49 37.75 -15.60
C ASN A 9 5.72 36.86 -15.36
N THR A 10 6.37 37.00 -14.20
CA THR A 10 7.47 36.11 -13.81
C THR A 10 7.04 34.63 -13.71
N ALA A 11 5.83 34.36 -13.22
CA ALA A 11 5.29 33.01 -13.15
C ALA A 11 5.03 32.40 -14.54
N ILE A 12 4.51 33.23 -15.48
CA ILE A 12 4.35 32.78 -16.89
C ILE A 12 5.70 32.51 -17.54
N ASP A 13 6.69 33.36 -17.30
CA ASP A 13 8.04 33.15 -17.84
C ASP A 13 8.69 31.91 -17.21
N LEU A 14 8.42 31.64 -15.95
CA LEU A 14 8.83 30.40 -15.28
C LEU A 14 8.17 29.18 -15.94
N LEU A 15 6.87 29.25 -16.23
CA LEU A 15 6.14 28.18 -16.93
C LEU A 15 6.64 27.94 -18.35
N LYS A 16 7.10 28.99 -19.03
CA LYS A 16 7.69 28.89 -20.38
C LYS A 16 9.08 28.27 -20.37
N ASN A 17 9.89 28.63 -19.39
CA ASN A 17 11.32 28.27 -19.35
C ASN A 17 11.61 26.96 -18.62
N TYR A 18 10.68 26.50 -17.80
CA TYR A 18 10.84 25.27 -17.04
C TYR A 18 9.74 24.28 -17.38
N ASP A 19 10.01 23.03 -17.11
CA ASP A 19 9.04 21.96 -17.13
C ASP A 19 7.91 22.16 -16.09
N GLY A 20 7.77 23.35 -15.59
CA GLY A 20 6.79 23.82 -14.61
C GLY A 20 5.34 23.82 -15.13
N ILE A 21 5.14 23.76 -16.46
CA ILE A 21 3.81 23.60 -17.08
C ILE A 21 3.06 22.44 -16.50
N ASN A 22 3.75 21.34 -16.30
CA ASN A 22 3.16 20.13 -15.75
C ASN A 22 2.67 20.31 -14.32
N THR A 23 3.48 20.95 -13.51
CA THR A 23 3.11 21.24 -12.12
C THR A 23 1.94 22.20 -12.04
N TYR A 24 1.97 23.22 -12.88
CA TYR A 24 0.86 24.17 -12.97
C TYR A 24 -0.45 23.47 -13.34
N LEU A 25 -0.44 22.64 -14.40
CA LEU A 25 -1.62 21.91 -14.83
C LEU A 25 -2.12 20.90 -13.78
N LEU A 26 -1.24 20.25 -13.05
CA LEU A 26 -1.61 19.36 -11.96
C LEU A 26 -2.19 20.11 -10.78
N ALA A 27 -1.60 21.23 -10.44
CA ALA A 27 -2.15 22.12 -9.42
C ALA A 27 -3.54 22.63 -9.82
N LEU A 28 -3.71 23.05 -11.07
CA LEU A 28 -5.02 23.44 -11.61
C LEU A 28 -6.05 22.31 -11.54
N LYS A 29 -5.67 21.10 -11.90
CA LYS A 29 -6.57 19.95 -11.79
C LYS A 29 -7.06 19.75 -10.36
N ARG A 30 -6.18 19.90 -9.39
CA ARG A 30 -6.52 19.77 -7.97
C ARG A 30 -7.36 20.93 -7.47
N ASP A 31 -7.02 22.13 -7.89
CA ASP A 31 -7.79 23.33 -7.59
C ASP A 31 -9.21 23.21 -8.14
N ILE A 32 -9.37 22.74 -9.38
CA ILE A 32 -10.69 22.46 -9.98
C ILE A 32 -11.50 21.50 -9.10
N ILE A 33 -10.90 20.42 -8.61
CA ILE A 33 -11.58 19.47 -7.74
C ILE A 33 -11.95 20.11 -6.40
N THR A 34 -11.09 20.95 -5.86
CA THR A 34 -11.34 21.68 -4.63
C THR A 34 -12.46 22.70 -4.79
N TYR A 35 -12.41 23.48 -5.86
CA TYR A 35 -13.45 24.47 -6.16
C TYR A 35 -14.80 23.81 -6.42
N LYS A 36 -14.83 22.62 -7.03
CA LYS A 36 -16.06 21.83 -7.12
C LYS A 36 -16.63 21.49 -5.76
N LYS A 37 -15.79 21.07 -4.80
CA LYS A 37 -16.22 20.71 -3.43
C LYS A 37 -16.80 21.90 -2.63
N VAL A 38 -16.39 23.12 -2.96
CA VAL A 38 -16.85 24.33 -2.28
C VAL A 38 -17.79 25.19 -3.16
N ASP A 39 -18.36 24.60 -4.21
CA ASP A 39 -19.27 25.24 -5.17
C ASP A 39 -18.77 26.54 -5.83
N LYS A 40 -17.43 26.69 -5.89
CA LYS A 40 -16.82 27.87 -6.51
C LYS A 40 -16.67 27.76 -8.04
N LEU A 41 -16.99 26.62 -8.63
CA LEU A 41 -16.90 26.34 -10.07
C LEU A 41 -18.25 25.94 -10.67
N THR A 42 -19.34 26.57 -10.24
CA THR A 42 -20.71 26.26 -10.70
C THR A 42 -20.92 26.39 -12.21
N ASP A 43 -20.19 27.29 -12.88
CA ASP A 43 -20.30 27.52 -14.33
C ASP A 43 -19.48 26.57 -15.18
N PHE A 44 -18.77 25.62 -14.56
CA PHE A 44 -17.90 24.66 -15.23
C PHE A 44 -18.43 23.26 -15.07
N ASN A 45 -18.49 22.51 -16.16
CA ASN A 45 -18.65 21.07 -16.11
C ASN A 45 -17.29 20.43 -15.72
N VAL A 46 -17.05 20.32 -14.41
CA VAL A 46 -15.80 19.82 -13.85
C VAL A 46 -15.52 18.40 -14.29
N ASP A 47 -16.55 17.58 -14.45
CA ASP A 47 -16.39 16.18 -14.89
C ASP A 47 -15.93 16.11 -16.35
N TYR A 48 -16.45 17.00 -17.19
CA TYR A 48 -15.99 17.18 -18.57
C TYR A 48 -14.53 17.67 -18.62
N ILE A 49 -14.19 18.65 -17.80
CA ILE A 49 -12.83 19.18 -17.66
C ILE A 49 -11.86 18.07 -17.23
N LEU A 50 -12.19 17.34 -16.15
CA LEU A 50 -11.35 16.28 -15.64
C LEU A 50 -11.20 15.12 -16.64
N LYS A 51 -12.27 14.77 -17.35
CA LYS A 51 -12.23 13.77 -18.41
C LYS A 51 -11.34 14.21 -19.55
N ASN A 52 -11.43 15.46 -19.95
CA ASN A 52 -10.61 15.99 -21.04
C ASN A 52 -9.16 16.22 -20.65
N ILE A 53 -8.86 16.64 -19.43
CA ILE A 53 -7.49 16.70 -18.89
C ILE A 53 -6.82 15.31 -18.89
N ASN A 54 -7.58 14.22 -18.91
CA ASN A 54 -7.05 12.87 -18.98
C ASN A 54 -6.67 12.40 -20.39
N TYR A 55 -7.00 13.16 -21.44
CA TYR A 55 -6.66 12.81 -22.81
C TYR A 55 -5.22 13.18 -23.18
N GLN A 56 -4.69 12.45 -24.11
CA GLN A 56 -3.28 12.36 -24.45
C GLN A 56 -2.73 13.61 -25.12
N ILE A 57 -1.73 14.27 -24.52
CA ILE A 57 -0.85 15.18 -25.24
C ILE A 57 0.48 14.52 -25.51
N LYS A 58 0.83 14.45 -26.79
CA LYS A 58 2.08 13.85 -27.25
C LYS A 58 3.13 14.90 -27.64
N ASP A 59 2.81 16.18 -27.63
CA ASP A 59 3.68 17.23 -28.13
C ASP A 59 3.78 18.41 -27.18
N ILE A 60 4.82 18.44 -26.42
CA ILE A 60 5.17 19.53 -25.48
C ILE A 60 5.32 20.87 -26.20
N ASN A 61 5.93 20.86 -27.40
CA ASN A 61 6.17 22.09 -28.13
C ASN A 61 4.85 22.75 -28.53
N LYS A 62 3.82 21.94 -28.76
CA LYS A 62 2.48 22.45 -29.06
C LYS A 62 1.85 23.13 -27.86
N ILE A 63 2.07 22.59 -26.64
CA ILE A 63 1.57 23.21 -25.40
C ILE A 63 2.31 24.49 -25.10
N VAL A 64 3.62 24.48 -25.21
CA VAL A 64 4.42 25.70 -25.02
C VAL A 64 3.91 26.81 -25.94
N ARG A 65 3.67 26.52 -27.23
CA ARG A 65 3.08 27.48 -28.17
C ARG A 65 1.67 27.96 -27.76
N VAL A 66 0.83 27.03 -27.26
CA VAL A 66 -0.52 27.41 -26.80
C VAL A 66 -0.44 28.28 -25.57
N ILE A 67 0.44 27.96 -24.61
CA ILE A 67 0.65 28.78 -23.42
C ILE A 67 1.29 30.12 -23.79
N ASP A 68 2.23 30.16 -24.71
CA ASP A 68 2.82 31.40 -25.20
C ASP A 68 1.76 32.30 -25.79
N TRP A 69 0.92 31.79 -26.69
CA TRP A 69 -0.14 32.54 -27.31
C TRP A 69 -1.17 33.06 -26.29
N TYR A 70 -1.61 32.20 -25.35
CA TYR A 70 -2.52 32.61 -24.29
C TYR A 70 -1.84 33.45 -23.22
N GLY A 71 -0.57 33.27 -22.99
CA GLY A 71 0.21 34.10 -22.08
C GLY A 71 0.21 35.57 -22.48
N ASP A 72 0.34 35.84 -23.78
CA ASP A 72 0.28 37.21 -24.30
C ASP A 72 -1.15 37.79 -24.19
N GLU A 73 -2.18 37.01 -24.48
CA GLU A 73 -3.57 37.42 -24.31
C GLU A 73 -3.98 37.63 -22.84
N LEU A 74 -3.34 36.86 -21.94
CA LEU A 74 -3.61 36.96 -20.50
C LEU A 74 -2.82 38.06 -19.80
N LYS A 75 -1.68 38.53 -20.35
CA LYS A 75 -0.95 39.67 -19.80
C LYS A 75 -1.81 40.92 -19.65
N ASP A 76 -2.72 41.14 -20.61
CA ASP A 76 -3.59 42.31 -20.63
C ASP A 76 -4.86 42.13 -19.78
N LYS A 77 -5.19 40.90 -19.38
CA LYS A 77 -6.47 40.57 -18.72
C LYS A 77 -6.35 40.04 -17.31
N TRP A 78 -5.16 40.04 -16.76
CA TRP A 78 -4.88 39.38 -15.47
C TRP A 78 -5.28 40.20 -14.24
N GLU A 79 -6.51 40.72 -14.25
CA GLU A 79 -7.03 41.58 -13.17
C GLU A 79 -7.74 40.79 -12.05
N THR A 80 -8.17 39.56 -12.31
CA THR A 80 -8.85 38.73 -11.31
C THR A 80 -8.38 37.28 -11.39
N ASP A 81 -7.80 36.78 -10.32
CA ASP A 81 -7.11 35.46 -10.23
C ASP A 81 -7.94 34.31 -10.77
N PHE A 82 -9.17 34.19 -10.34
CA PHE A 82 -10.01 33.05 -10.65
C PHE A 82 -10.59 33.07 -12.08
N ARG A 83 -10.87 34.23 -12.65
CA ARG A 83 -11.37 34.33 -14.03
C ARG A 83 -10.34 33.89 -15.05
N ILE A 84 -9.09 34.12 -14.75
CA ILE A 84 -7.96 33.76 -15.64
C ILE A 84 -7.69 32.30 -15.66
N GLU A 85 -7.64 31.66 -14.50
CA GLU A 85 -7.52 30.20 -14.41
C GLU A 85 -8.67 29.52 -15.15
N LYS A 86 -9.89 30.07 -15.02
CA LYS A 86 -11.07 29.59 -15.71
C LYS A 86 -10.95 29.71 -17.23
N VAL A 87 -10.48 30.85 -17.73
CA VAL A 87 -10.29 31.12 -19.16
C VAL A 87 -9.15 30.23 -19.68
N LEU A 88 -8.03 30.13 -18.96
CA LEU A 88 -6.90 29.28 -19.32
C LEU A 88 -7.32 27.84 -19.43
N ILE A 89 -8.00 27.31 -18.41
CA ILE A 89 -8.55 25.96 -18.42
C ILE A 89 -9.48 25.75 -19.61
N LYS A 90 -10.44 26.66 -19.85
CA LYS A 90 -11.41 26.54 -20.94
C LYS A 90 -10.75 26.56 -22.33
N LYS A 91 -9.72 27.34 -22.51
CA LYS A 91 -8.96 27.43 -23.77
C LYS A 91 -7.98 26.30 -23.91
N LEU A 92 -7.31 25.88 -22.81
CA LEU A 92 -6.50 24.71 -22.78
C LEU A 92 -7.32 23.43 -23.05
N LEU A 93 -8.56 23.37 -22.67
CA LEU A 93 -9.47 22.26 -22.91
C LEU A 93 -10.02 22.18 -24.34
N GLY A 94 -10.00 23.26 -25.11
CA GLY A 94 -10.30 23.21 -26.55
C GLY A 94 -9.30 22.45 -27.41
N GLU A 95 -8.07 22.24 -26.88
CA GLU A 95 -6.97 21.51 -27.55
C GLU A 95 -6.65 20.15 -26.91
N THR A 96 -7.53 19.58 -26.15
CA THR A 96 -7.31 18.83 -24.94
C THR A 96 -6.92 17.38 -25.00
N ASP A 97 -7.07 16.71 -26.10
CA ASP A 97 -6.61 15.32 -26.17
C ASP A 97 -5.11 15.17 -25.90
N LYS A 98 -4.46 16.29 -25.78
CA LYS A 98 -3.01 16.39 -25.75
C LYS A 98 -2.45 16.87 -24.41
N PHE A 99 -3.22 17.54 -23.58
CA PHE A 99 -2.69 18.24 -22.40
C PHE A 99 -2.31 17.35 -21.24
N TYR A 100 -2.98 16.22 -21.09
CA TYR A 100 -2.74 15.36 -19.94
C TYR A 100 -1.36 14.68 -19.94
N HIS A 101 -0.81 14.39 -21.12
CA HIS A 101 0.52 13.79 -21.20
C HIS A 101 1.67 14.77 -20.96
N CYS A 102 1.51 16.03 -21.33
CA CYS A 102 2.48 17.06 -20.94
C CYS A 102 2.44 17.38 -19.48
N PHE A 103 1.27 17.25 -18.89
CA PHE A 103 1.00 17.43 -17.49
C PHE A 103 1.93 16.65 -16.58
N ILE A 104 2.49 15.59 -17.07
CA ILE A 104 3.21 14.61 -16.28
C ILE A 104 4.63 14.37 -16.75
N GLN A 105 5.05 14.95 -17.87
CA GLN A 105 6.33 14.57 -18.47
C GLN A 105 7.57 15.21 -17.83
N TYR A 106 7.44 16.20 -16.95
CA TYR A 106 8.58 16.99 -16.54
C TYR A 106 8.71 17.27 -15.08
N ARG A 107 9.90 16.98 -14.56
CA ARG A 107 10.15 17.23 -13.18
C ARG A 107 11.56 17.35 -12.67
N LYS A 108 12.31 18.19 -13.19
CA LYS A 108 13.55 18.54 -12.47
C LYS A 108 13.37 19.72 -11.49
N ASN A 109 12.31 20.49 -11.57
CA ASN A 109 12.16 21.72 -10.77
C ASN A 109 10.71 22.05 -10.36
N VAL A 110 9.93 21.04 -10.07
CA VAL A 110 8.50 21.24 -9.80
C VAL A 110 8.24 21.86 -8.43
N GLU A 111 8.99 21.43 -7.44
CA GLU A 111 8.79 21.92 -6.08
C GLU A 111 9.06 23.44 -5.95
N PRO A 112 10.17 23.96 -6.48
CA PRO A 112 10.37 25.42 -6.52
C PRO A 112 9.34 26.15 -7.35
N SER A 113 8.95 25.59 -8.50
CA SER A 113 7.92 26.21 -9.38
C SER A 113 6.57 26.20 -8.72
N TYR A 114 6.19 25.09 -8.10
CA TYR A 114 4.95 24.96 -7.35
C TYR A 114 4.92 25.92 -6.14
N ALA A 115 5.98 25.96 -5.35
CA ALA A 115 6.11 26.87 -4.22
C ALA A 115 6.04 28.33 -4.66
N PHE A 116 6.65 28.67 -5.80
CA PHE A 116 6.56 29.99 -6.39
C PHE A 116 5.13 30.35 -6.80
N LEU A 117 4.44 29.47 -7.54
CA LEU A 117 3.07 29.67 -8.00
C LEU A 117 2.11 29.81 -6.82
N LYS A 118 2.28 28.99 -5.78
CA LYS A 118 1.53 29.08 -4.53
C LYS A 118 1.78 30.40 -3.81
N LYS A 119 3.05 30.76 -3.60
CA LYS A 119 3.45 32.01 -2.91
C LYS A 119 2.86 33.26 -3.58
N ASN A 120 2.67 33.20 -4.89
CA ASN A 120 2.12 34.32 -5.67
C ASN A 120 0.60 34.21 -5.89
N GLY A 121 -0.09 33.27 -5.25
CA GLY A 121 -1.55 33.13 -5.33
C GLY A 121 -2.07 32.67 -6.69
N ILE A 122 -1.20 32.07 -7.54
CA ILE A 122 -1.57 31.60 -8.88
C ILE A 122 -2.25 30.25 -8.82
N ILE A 123 -1.88 29.45 -7.83
CA ILE A 123 -2.51 28.16 -7.53
C ILE A 123 -2.99 28.15 -6.08
N GLY A 124 -4.06 27.43 -5.83
CA GLY A 124 -4.68 27.34 -4.51
C GLY A 124 -3.79 26.68 -3.46
N ASN A 125 -4.10 26.96 -2.22
CA ASN A 125 -3.37 26.45 -1.05
C ASN A 125 -3.71 24.99 -0.72
N PHE A 126 -4.57 24.36 -1.47
CA PHE A 126 -5.19 23.08 -1.14
C PHE A 126 -4.21 21.95 -0.82
N LEU A 127 -3.04 21.95 -1.45
CA LEU A 127 -2.10 20.85 -1.32
C LEU A 127 -1.19 20.89 -0.10
N LEU A 128 -1.01 22.09 0.45
CA LEU A 128 -0.05 22.35 1.52
C LEU A 128 -0.71 23.03 2.72
N GLU A 129 -2.04 22.90 2.88
CA GLU A 129 -2.65 23.30 4.14
C GLU A 129 -1.93 22.65 5.29
N ASP A 130 -1.41 23.49 6.16
CA ASP A 130 -0.68 23.07 7.34
C ASP A 130 -1.65 22.43 8.32
N TYR A 131 -1.63 21.10 8.34
CA TYR A 131 -2.47 20.31 9.26
C TYR A 131 -1.99 20.39 10.71
N HIS A 132 -0.80 20.95 10.98
CA HIS A 132 -0.27 21.13 12.33
C HIS A 132 -1.06 22.19 13.13
N ASN A 133 -1.81 23.05 12.45
CA ASN A 133 -2.63 24.09 13.09
C ASN A 133 -3.93 23.56 13.74
N ILE A 134 -4.23 22.27 13.59
CA ILE A 134 -5.40 21.67 14.26
C ILE A 134 -5.09 21.50 15.74
N SER A 135 -5.80 22.27 16.59
CA SER A 135 -5.66 22.16 18.06
C SER A 135 -6.41 20.95 18.59
N ILE A 136 -5.70 20.06 19.28
CA ILE A 136 -6.25 18.86 19.93
C ILE A 136 -5.69 18.76 21.35
N ASP A 137 -6.54 18.53 22.35
CA ASP A 137 -6.10 18.23 23.71
C ASP A 137 -5.60 16.77 23.81
N PHE A 138 -4.34 16.54 23.47
CA PHE A 138 -3.75 15.21 23.56
C PHE A 138 -3.57 14.72 24.98
N ASP A 139 -3.43 15.61 25.96
CA ASP A 139 -3.27 15.23 27.38
C ASP A 139 -4.57 14.58 27.94
N ARG A 140 -5.71 14.89 27.34
CA ARG A 140 -6.98 14.20 27.63
C ARG A 140 -6.87 12.70 27.35
N TYR A 141 -6.22 12.31 26.26
CA TYR A 141 -6.06 10.90 25.87
C TYR A 141 -5.09 10.17 26.79
N ASP A 142 -4.02 10.83 27.21
CA ASP A 142 -3.07 10.28 28.17
C ASP A 142 -3.81 10.02 29.53
N ARG A 143 -4.61 10.97 30.00
CA ARG A 143 -5.45 10.82 31.21
C ARG A 143 -6.50 9.70 31.06
N LEU A 144 -7.17 9.59 29.90
CA LEU A 144 -8.14 8.54 29.63
C LEU A 144 -7.49 7.16 29.66
N SER A 145 -6.34 7.00 29.01
CA SER A 145 -5.60 5.74 29.02
C SER A 145 -5.15 5.37 30.44
N MET A 146 -4.62 6.32 31.20
CA MET A 146 -4.23 6.09 32.60
C MET A 146 -5.40 5.66 33.45
N SER A 147 -6.58 6.23 33.27
CA SER A 147 -7.81 5.87 34.00
C SER A 147 -8.35 4.50 33.63
N ARG A 148 -8.28 4.11 32.37
CA ARG A 148 -8.89 2.86 31.86
C ARG A 148 -7.96 1.65 31.91
N THR A 149 -6.68 1.89 31.76
CA THR A 149 -5.63 0.85 31.73
C THR A 149 -4.44 1.26 32.60
N PRO A 150 -4.65 1.39 33.94
CA PRO A 150 -3.61 1.90 34.85
C PRO A 150 -2.34 1.04 34.85
N ASP A 151 -2.48 -0.27 34.64
CA ASP A 151 -1.35 -1.19 34.63
C ASP A 151 -0.49 -1.06 33.34
N ASN A 152 -1.00 -0.42 32.28
CA ASN A 152 -0.29 -0.22 31.03
C ASN A 152 -0.77 1.06 30.30
N PRO A 153 -0.60 2.24 30.90
CA PRO A 153 -1.08 3.48 30.33
C PRO A 153 -0.33 3.84 29.05
N ARG A 154 -1.06 4.37 28.08
CA ARG A 154 -0.49 4.86 26.81
C ARG A 154 -0.27 6.36 26.89
N LYS A 155 0.87 6.80 26.38
CA LYS A 155 1.18 8.22 26.16
C LYS A 155 1.28 8.49 24.67
N ILE A 156 0.58 9.52 24.20
CA ILE A 156 0.59 9.89 22.79
C ILE A 156 1.92 10.55 22.45
N LYS A 157 2.69 9.95 21.54
CA LYS A 157 3.97 10.43 21.08
C LYS A 157 3.82 11.56 20.06
N ASN A 158 4.85 12.39 19.86
CA ASN A 158 4.79 13.54 18.94
C ASN A 158 4.44 13.16 17.52
N HIS A 159 5.04 12.11 16.96
CA HIS A 159 4.69 11.63 15.63
C HIS A 159 3.25 11.13 15.54
N GLN A 160 2.67 10.59 16.63
CA GLN A 160 1.27 10.19 16.66
C GLN A 160 0.35 11.40 16.68
N LYS A 161 0.71 12.48 17.40
CA LYS A 161 -0.02 13.75 17.39
C LYS A 161 -0.11 14.32 15.97
N GLU A 162 1.00 14.37 15.26
CA GLU A 162 1.08 14.79 13.86
C GLU A 162 0.20 13.90 12.96
N ALA A 163 0.25 12.57 13.13
CA ALA A 163 -0.60 11.65 12.37
C ALA A 163 -2.09 11.92 12.60
N VAL A 164 -2.52 12.18 13.83
CA VAL A 164 -3.91 12.49 14.15
C VAL A 164 -4.36 13.78 13.45
N GLN A 165 -3.57 14.83 13.52
CA GLN A 165 -3.85 16.10 12.83
C GLN A 165 -3.97 15.91 11.31
N PHE A 166 -3.03 15.15 10.72
CA PHE A 166 -3.07 14.79 9.30
C PHE A 166 -4.35 14.03 8.91
N LEU A 167 -4.71 12.98 9.65
CA LEU A 167 -5.90 12.17 9.40
C LEU A 167 -7.18 12.99 9.39
N ILE A 168 -7.34 13.85 10.40
CA ILE A 168 -8.52 14.71 10.55
C ILE A 168 -8.60 15.74 9.41
N SER A 169 -7.48 16.37 9.09
CA SER A 169 -7.39 17.37 8.02
C SER A 169 -7.72 16.76 6.66
N ARG A 170 -7.12 15.60 6.34
CA ARG A 170 -7.19 15.04 4.98
C ARG A 170 -8.45 14.22 4.71
N LYS A 171 -9.11 13.71 5.73
CA LYS A 171 -10.35 12.90 5.65
C LYS A 171 -10.23 11.60 4.85
N LYS A 172 -9.57 11.60 3.71
CA LYS A 172 -9.31 10.43 2.84
C LYS A 172 -7.82 10.34 2.59
N CYS A 173 -7.13 9.44 3.29
CA CYS A 173 -5.66 9.41 3.28
C CYS A 173 -5.07 8.06 3.68
N ILE A 174 -3.76 7.95 3.47
CA ILE A 174 -2.94 6.78 3.80
C ILE A 174 -1.97 7.17 4.90
N LEU A 175 -2.08 6.52 6.05
CA LEU A 175 -1.07 6.56 7.11
C LEU A 175 -0.11 5.39 6.90
N ALA A 176 1.08 5.71 6.42
CA ALA A 176 2.07 4.74 5.97
C ALA A 176 3.32 4.69 6.85
N ASP A 177 3.24 5.15 8.09
CA ASP A 177 4.33 5.06 9.06
C ASP A 177 4.83 3.63 9.18
N ASP A 178 6.09 3.46 9.46
CA ASP A 178 6.71 2.15 9.62
C ASP A 178 5.97 1.27 10.63
N MET A 179 6.16 -0.03 10.53
CA MET A 179 5.50 -0.96 11.45
C MET A 179 6.03 -0.77 12.88
N GLY A 180 5.12 -0.88 13.85
CA GLY A 180 5.47 -0.74 15.27
C GLY A 180 5.56 0.70 15.78
N THR A 181 5.22 1.72 14.97
CA THR A 181 5.19 3.13 15.37
C THR A 181 3.92 3.55 16.12
N GLY A 182 2.95 2.64 16.25
CA GLY A 182 1.69 2.91 16.95
C GLY A 182 0.63 3.57 16.08
N LYS A 183 0.55 3.21 14.79
CA LYS A 183 -0.50 3.69 13.86
C LYS A 183 -1.92 3.50 14.40
N SER A 184 -2.20 2.35 15.03
CA SER A 184 -3.52 2.05 15.58
C SER A 184 -3.95 3.06 16.66
N THR A 185 -3.01 3.54 17.48
CA THR A 185 -3.24 4.62 18.46
C THR A 185 -3.64 5.92 17.76
N SER A 186 -2.88 6.32 16.72
CA SER A 186 -3.20 7.54 15.96
C SER A 186 -4.56 7.46 15.28
N LEU A 187 -4.90 6.31 14.69
CA LEU A 187 -6.20 6.07 14.05
C LEU A 187 -7.35 6.07 15.06
N THR A 188 -7.15 5.47 16.24
CA THR A 188 -8.14 5.48 17.33
C THR A 188 -8.40 6.91 17.79
N VAL A 189 -7.37 7.69 18.11
CA VAL A 189 -7.53 9.07 18.53
C VAL A 189 -8.20 9.92 17.46
N ALA A 190 -7.77 9.78 16.20
CA ALA A 190 -8.39 10.48 15.07
C ALA A 190 -9.87 10.10 14.86
N SER A 191 -10.24 8.85 15.12
CA SER A 191 -11.63 8.39 15.04
C SER A 191 -12.52 9.01 16.12
N ILE A 192 -11.97 9.28 17.28
CA ILE A 192 -12.69 9.93 18.40
C ILE A 192 -12.83 11.42 18.13
N GLU A 193 -11.73 12.11 17.81
CA GLU A 193 -11.71 13.56 17.53
C GLU A 193 -12.54 13.94 16.30
N GLY A 194 -12.58 13.07 15.28
CA GLY A 194 -13.40 13.29 14.10
C GLY A 194 -14.91 13.28 14.35
N ASN A 195 -15.35 12.85 15.55
CA ASN A 195 -16.74 12.78 15.98
C ASN A 195 -17.66 12.13 14.92
N PHE A 196 -17.37 10.87 14.59
CA PHE A 196 -18.15 10.09 13.65
C PHE A 196 -19.29 9.33 14.35
N ASP A 197 -20.43 9.17 13.66
CA ASP A 197 -21.58 8.41 14.14
C ASP A 197 -21.38 6.90 13.97
N ALA A 198 -20.64 6.49 12.95
CA ALA A 198 -20.36 5.10 12.61
C ALA A 198 -18.90 4.93 12.16
N ILE A 199 -18.18 4.00 12.79
CA ILE A 199 -16.79 3.72 12.49
C ILE A 199 -16.64 2.22 12.19
N LEU A 200 -16.30 1.90 10.94
CA LEU A 200 -16.02 0.54 10.47
C LEU A 200 -14.51 0.32 10.39
N ILE A 201 -14.00 -0.63 11.15
CA ILE A 201 -12.59 -1.03 11.17
C ILE A 201 -12.47 -2.39 10.46
N ILE A 202 -11.79 -2.41 9.33
CA ILE A 202 -11.51 -3.61 8.55
C ILE A 202 -10.04 -3.97 8.73
N CYS A 203 -9.75 -5.15 9.27
CA CYS A 203 -8.40 -5.59 9.58
C CYS A 203 -8.20 -7.09 9.31
N PRO A 204 -6.97 -7.62 9.34
CA PRO A 204 -6.72 -9.06 9.43
C PRO A 204 -7.39 -9.69 10.66
N ALA A 205 -7.83 -10.95 10.56
CA ALA A 205 -8.49 -11.65 11.64
C ALA A 205 -7.65 -11.66 12.93
N SER A 206 -6.34 -11.88 12.81
CA SER A 206 -5.39 -11.87 13.95
C SER A 206 -5.25 -10.50 14.66
N LEU A 207 -5.71 -9.41 14.06
CA LEU A 207 -5.60 -8.07 14.64
C LEU A 207 -6.90 -7.58 15.32
N LYS A 208 -7.99 -8.34 15.25
CA LYS A 208 -9.27 -7.93 15.89
C LYS A 208 -9.10 -7.69 17.38
N SER A 209 -8.42 -8.59 18.08
CA SER A 209 -8.11 -8.45 19.50
C SER A 209 -7.24 -7.21 19.78
N ASN A 210 -6.22 -7.00 18.97
CA ASN A 210 -5.34 -5.83 19.11
C ASN A 210 -6.13 -4.52 18.95
N TRP A 211 -7.03 -4.45 17.96
CA TRP A 211 -7.91 -3.30 17.76
C TRP A 211 -8.88 -3.10 18.92
N PHE A 212 -9.48 -4.17 19.44
CA PHE A 212 -10.34 -4.11 20.62
C PHE A 212 -9.57 -3.55 21.82
N ASN A 213 -8.39 -4.10 22.10
CA ASN A 213 -7.56 -3.65 23.22
C ASN A 213 -7.07 -2.20 23.03
N GLU A 214 -6.76 -1.78 21.82
CA GLU A 214 -6.36 -0.40 21.54
C GLU A 214 -7.50 0.59 21.78
N LEU A 215 -8.71 0.28 21.29
CA LEU A 215 -9.91 1.10 21.48
C LEU A 215 -10.27 1.24 22.96
N THR A 216 -10.20 0.15 23.74
CA THR A 216 -10.58 0.15 25.15
C THR A 216 -9.66 0.98 26.05
N ASN A 217 -8.50 1.43 25.57
CA ASN A 217 -7.71 2.45 26.25
C ASN A 217 -8.45 3.81 26.34
N TYR A 218 -9.38 4.07 25.42
CA TYR A 218 -9.99 5.39 25.25
C TYR A 218 -11.51 5.40 25.29
N ILE A 219 -12.17 4.30 24.92
CA ILE A 219 -13.64 4.19 24.82
C ILE A 219 -14.16 2.98 25.59
N SER A 220 -15.47 2.94 25.82
CA SER A 220 -16.14 1.84 26.52
C SER A 220 -16.23 0.60 25.65
N GLU A 221 -16.04 -0.58 26.25
CA GLU A 221 -16.22 -1.88 25.58
C GLU A 221 -17.66 -2.07 25.04
N LYS A 222 -18.62 -1.36 25.60
CA LYS A 222 -20.04 -1.41 25.21
C LYS A 222 -20.26 -0.78 23.83
N ASP A 223 -19.40 0.16 23.45
CA ASP A 223 -19.49 0.89 22.19
C ASP A 223 -18.82 0.15 21.02
N ILE A 224 -18.23 -1.04 21.28
CA ILE A 224 -17.46 -1.82 20.33
C ILE A 224 -18.16 -3.15 20.02
N SER A 225 -18.31 -3.46 18.73
CA SER A 225 -18.74 -4.77 18.24
C SER A 225 -17.65 -5.45 17.42
N ILE A 226 -17.47 -6.75 17.63
CA ILE A 226 -16.54 -7.59 16.84
C ILE A 226 -17.38 -8.57 16.03
N ILE A 227 -17.44 -8.36 14.72
CA ILE A 227 -18.25 -9.18 13.82
C ILE A 227 -17.48 -10.42 13.36
N GLY A 228 -18.20 -11.55 13.18
CA GLY A 228 -17.63 -12.82 12.72
C GLY A 228 -16.94 -13.63 13.81
N GLY A 229 -17.22 -13.29 15.09
CA GLY A 229 -16.76 -14.04 16.23
C GLY A 229 -15.36 -13.65 16.73
N VAL A 230 -15.01 -14.22 17.87
CA VAL A 230 -13.82 -13.93 18.66
C VAL A 230 -12.87 -15.14 18.72
N ASN A 231 -12.89 -15.98 17.71
CA ASN A 231 -12.16 -17.26 17.72
C ASN A 231 -10.65 -17.10 18.00
N GLU A 232 -10.11 -15.93 17.68
CA GLU A 232 -8.69 -15.60 17.81
C GLU A 232 -8.38 -14.80 19.08
N MET A 233 -9.39 -14.55 19.92
CA MET A 233 -9.20 -13.86 21.19
C MET A 233 -8.89 -14.85 22.33
N LYS A 234 -8.11 -14.40 23.30
CA LYS A 234 -7.83 -15.13 24.53
C LYS A 234 -9.05 -15.11 25.45
N LYS A 235 -9.10 -16.06 26.41
CA LYS A 235 -10.21 -16.16 27.35
C LYS A 235 -10.47 -14.84 28.08
N ASN A 236 -9.44 -14.23 28.66
CA ASN A 236 -9.55 -12.96 29.38
C ASN A 236 -9.99 -11.79 28.47
N GLU A 237 -9.60 -11.77 27.21
CA GLU A 237 -10.03 -10.76 26.24
C GLU A 237 -11.51 -10.93 25.86
N ILE A 238 -11.98 -12.19 25.76
CA ILE A 238 -13.40 -12.49 25.54
C ILE A 238 -14.23 -12.12 26.76
N GLU A 239 -13.74 -12.44 27.95
CA GLU A 239 -14.38 -12.05 29.23
C GLU A 239 -14.50 -10.53 29.32
N LYS A 240 -13.45 -9.80 29.01
CA LYS A 240 -13.46 -8.34 28.90
C LYS A 240 -14.46 -7.85 27.85
N TYR A 241 -14.44 -8.43 26.66
CA TYR A 241 -15.38 -8.10 25.57
C TYR A 241 -16.83 -8.32 25.97
N LEU A 242 -17.13 -9.39 26.75
CA LEU A 242 -18.46 -9.69 27.26
C LEU A 242 -18.83 -8.89 28.52
N GLY A 243 -17.89 -8.19 29.14
CA GLY A 243 -18.12 -7.34 30.31
C GLY A 243 -18.02 -8.07 31.64
N TYR A 244 -17.47 -9.28 31.70
CA TYR A 244 -17.33 -10.04 32.94
C TYR A 244 -16.17 -9.57 33.85
N GLY A 245 -15.14 -8.94 33.27
CA GLY A 245 -13.83 -8.76 33.91
C GLY A 245 -12.96 -10.03 33.85
N GLU A 246 -11.65 -9.86 33.97
CA GLU A 246 -10.68 -10.95 33.79
C GLU A 246 -10.87 -12.06 34.84
N GLY A 247 -11.04 -13.31 34.40
CA GLY A 247 -11.15 -14.49 35.22
C GLY A 247 -12.45 -14.60 36.04
N LYS A 248 -13.44 -13.72 35.83
CA LYS A 248 -14.65 -13.63 36.65
C LYS A 248 -15.92 -14.27 36.07
N SER A 249 -15.87 -14.76 34.83
CA SER A 249 -17.04 -15.34 34.16
C SER A 249 -17.50 -16.68 34.72
N GLY A 250 -16.59 -17.46 35.31
CA GLY A 250 -16.85 -18.85 35.69
C GLY A 250 -17.08 -19.81 34.53
N LYS A 251 -17.05 -19.32 33.28
CA LYS A 251 -17.35 -20.06 32.05
C LYS A 251 -16.07 -20.62 31.39
N ASN A 252 -16.23 -21.73 30.68
CA ASN A 252 -15.14 -22.25 29.85
C ASN A 252 -14.99 -21.43 28.55
N LEU A 253 -13.90 -21.65 27.82
CA LEU A 253 -13.58 -20.88 26.61
C LEU A 253 -14.63 -21.06 25.50
N ASN A 254 -15.22 -22.26 25.36
CA ASN A 254 -16.20 -22.53 24.31
C ASN A 254 -17.52 -21.82 24.59
N GLU A 255 -17.99 -21.85 25.84
CA GLU A 255 -19.18 -21.12 26.29
C GLU A 255 -19.02 -19.61 26.04
N LEU A 256 -17.87 -19.05 26.38
CA LEU A 256 -17.58 -17.64 26.15
C LEU A 256 -17.53 -17.29 24.65
N LYS A 257 -16.99 -18.18 23.82
CA LYS A 257 -16.98 -17.98 22.37
C LYS A 257 -18.37 -17.99 21.75
N GLU A 258 -19.26 -18.89 22.17
CA GLU A 258 -20.64 -18.92 21.70
C GLU A 258 -21.40 -17.66 22.14
N GLU A 259 -21.25 -17.23 23.36
CA GLU A 259 -21.86 -15.98 23.85
C GLU A 259 -21.32 -14.75 23.11
N ALA A 260 -20.01 -14.70 22.87
CA ALA A 260 -19.39 -13.63 22.10
C ALA A 260 -19.82 -13.65 20.62
N LYS A 261 -20.12 -14.83 20.05
CA LYS A 261 -20.67 -14.98 18.71
C LYS A 261 -22.09 -14.41 18.61
N GLU A 262 -22.93 -14.61 19.65
CA GLU A 262 -24.24 -13.98 19.71
C GLU A 262 -24.14 -12.46 19.81
N ARG A 263 -23.23 -11.95 20.66
CA ARG A 263 -22.93 -10.51 20.74
C ARG A 263 -22.30 -9.97 19.46
N GLY A 264 -21.55 -10.78 18.72
CA GLY A 264 -20.90 -10.44 17.45
C GLY A 264 -21.85 -10.43 16.24
N LYS A 265 -23.16 -10.61 16.43
CA LYS A 265 -24.14 -10.26 15.41
C LYS A 265 -24.11 -8.76 15.20
N TRP A 266 -24.40 -8.33 13.95
CA TRP A 266 -24.35 -6.92 13.61
C TRP A 266 -25.20 -6.09 14.58
N THR A 267 -24.57 -5.11 15.23
CA THR A 267 -25.20 -4.21 16.19
C THR A 267 -25.02 -2.76 15.75
N ASP A 268 -25.83 -1.84 16.27
CA ASP A 268 -25.72 -0.40 16.01
C ASP A 268 -24.66 0.30 16.86
N ASN A 269 -23.70 -0.44 17.43
CA ASN A 269 -22.60 0.15 18.18
C ASN A 269 -21.76 1.06 17.30
N ARG A 270 -21.26 2.14 17.87
CA ARG A 270 -20.50 3.16 17.14
C ARG A 270 -19.26 2.61 16.43
N TYR A 271 -18.57 1.62 17.03
CA TYR A 271 -17.38 0.98 16.51
C TYR A 271 -17.66 -0.47 16.14
N VAL A 272 -17.38 -0.80 14.89
CA VAL A 272 -17.52 -2.17 14.39
C VAL A 272 -16.19 -2.66 13.84
N ILE A 273 -15.67 -3.76 14.38
CA ILE A 273 -14.44 -4.42 13.93
C ILE A 273 -14.81 -5.66 13.12
N ILE A 274 -14.26 -5.77 11.91
CA ILE A 274 -14.51 -6.89 11.01
C ILE A 274 -13.21 -7.32 10.32
N ASN A 275 -13.08 -8.59 9.95
CA ASN A 275 -11.94 -9.04 9.16
C ASN A 275 -12.27 -9.20 7.68
N PHE A 276 -11.20 -9.18 6.85
CA PHE A 276 -11.33 -9.26 5.39
C PHE A 276 -12.06 -10.52 4.90
N ASP A 277 -11.94 -11.65 5.60
CA ASP A 277 -12.38 -12.95 5.08
C ASP A 277 -13.90 -13.14 5.15
N ILE A 278 -14.60 -12.36 5.98
CA ILE A 278 -16.06 -12.42 6.13
C ILE A 278 -16.80 -11.25 5.47
N LEU A 279 -16.10 -10.40 4.72
CA LEU A 279 -16.70 -9.23 4.07
C LEU A 279 -17.86 -9.60 3.17
N ASP A 280 -17.75 -10.67 2.38
CA ASP A 280 -18.79 -11.11 1.46
C ASP A 280 -20.04 -11.59 2.18
N ASP A 281 -19.88 -12.24 3.34
CA ASP A 281 -21.00 -12.73 4.16
C ASP A 281 -21.84 -11.60 4.77
N VAL A 282 -21.20 -10.47 5.06
CA VAL A 282 -21.85 -9.32 5.72
C VAL A 282 -22.29 -8.28 4.69
N TYR A 283 -21.56 -8.10 3.61
CA TYR A 283 -21.92 -7.15 2.55
C TYR A 283 -23.05 -7.67 1.67
N LYS A 284 -23.00 -8.94 1.25
CA LYS A 284 -24.01 -9.69 0.48
C LYS A 284 -24.37 -9.14 -0.91
N VAL A 285 -24.09 -7.89 -1.21
CA VAL A 285 -24.42 -7.22 -2.47
C VAL A 285 -23.70 -7.84 -3.66
N SER A 286 -22.45 -8.28 -3.45
CA SER A 286 -21.62 -8.95 -4.46
C SER A 286 -22.22 -10.25 -5.02
N ARG A 287 -23.10 -10.90 -4.28
CA ARG A 287 -23.75 -12.17 -4.66
C ARG A 287 -24.96 -11.99 -5.59
N ALA A 288 -25.47 -10.77 -5.69
CA ALA A 288 -26.65 -10.48 -6.51
C ALA A 288 -26.26 -10.31 -7.99
N LYS A 289 -26.99 -11.01 -8.89
CA LYS A 289 -26.71 -11.01 -10.33
C LYS A 289 -27.68 -10.16 -11.15
N THR A 290 -28.82 -9.76 -10.59
CA THR A 290 -29.83 -8.93 -11.26
C THR A 290 -29.92 -7.56 -10.61
N LYS A 291 -30.42 -6.56 -11.35
CA LYS A 291 -30.58 -5.18 -10.82
C LYS A 291 -31.47 -5.15 -9.59
N GLU A 292 -32.63 -5.81 -9.63
CA GLU A 292 -33.56 -5.94 -8.49
C GLU A 292 -32.93 -6.68 -7.31
N GLY A 293 -32.15 -7.75 -7.60
CA GLY A 293 -31.41 -8.50 -6.60
C GLY A 293 -30.34 -7.65 -5.91
N ILE A 294 -29.65 -6.77 -6.66
CA ILE A 294 -28.67 -5.81 -6.13
C ILE A 294 -29.37 -4.80 -5.21
N GLU A 295 -30.48 -4.20 -5.64
CA GLU A 295 -31.25 -3.24 -4.84
C GLU A 295 -31.73 -3.88 -3.52
N LYS A 296 -32.34 -5.07 -3.60
CA LYS A 296 -32.77 -5.81 -2.42
C LYS A 296 -31.59 -6.23 -1.50
N ALA A 297 -30.45 -6.61 -2.08
CA ALA A 297 -29.26 -6.94 -1.29
C ALA A 297 -28.64 -5.70 -0.63
N MET A 298 -28.69 -4.55 -1.27
CA MET A 298 -28.27 -3.27 -0.68
C MET A 298 -29.17 -2.89 0.50
N GLU A 299 -30.48 -3.00 0.35
CA GLU A 299 -31.43 -2.77 1.43
C GLU A 299 -31.23 -3.72 2.62
N ASN A 300 -30.72 -4.92 2.39
CA ASN A 300 -30.51 -5.93 3.45
C ASN A 300 -29.05 -6.05 3.90
N SER A 301 -28.13 -5.26 3.38
CA SER A 301 -26.73 -5.27 3.80
C SER A 301 -26.55 -4.56 5.15
N PRO A 302 -26.23 -5.28 6.23
CA PRO A 302 -26.01 -4.63 7.55
C PRO A 302 -24.87 -3.63 7.49
N MET A 303 -23.80 -3.95 6.76
CA MET A 303 -22.61 -3.10 6.60
C MET A 303 -22.93 -1.79 5.88
N LEU A 304 -23.74 -1.84 4.83
CA LEU A 304 -24.12 -0.64 4.09
C LEU A 304 -25.07 0.22 4.92
N LYS A 305 -26.08 -0.36 5.57
CA LYS A 305 -26.99 0.35 6.48
C LYS A 305 -26.27 1.05 7.63
N PHE A 306 -25.25 0.41 8.16
CA PHE A 306 -24.44 0.98 9.25
C PHE A 306 -23.75 2.30 8.85
N LEU A 307 -23.33 2.42 7.59
CA LEU A 307 -22.59 3.58 7.10
C LEU A 307 -23.45 4.67 6.44
N LEU A 308 -24.61 4.27 5.88
CA LEU A 308 -25.48 5.19 5.12
C LEU A 308 -26.09 6.25 6.02
N ASN A 309 -26.16 7.48 5.48
CA ASN A 309 -26.81 8.65 6.11
C ASN A 309 -26.21 9.04 7.48
N LYS A 310 -24.99 8.61 7.74
CA LYS A 310 -24.22 8.93 8.96
C LYS A 310 -22.93 9.63 8.59
N LYS A 311 -22.40 10.43 9.50
CA LYS A 311 -21.01 10.88 9.41
C LYS A 311 -20.11 9.68 9.69
N SER A 312 -19.81 8.88 8.66
CA SER A 312 -19.15 7.61 8.80
C SER A 312 -17.65 7.67 8.47
N LEU A 313 -16.90 6.80 9.14
CA LEU A 313 -15.47 6.56 8.92
C LEU A 313 -15.23 5.08 8.59
N ILE A 314 -14.44 4.83 7.56
CA ILE A 314 -13.89 3.50 7.27
C ILE A 314 -12.39 3.53 7.55
N ILE A 315 -11.92 2.69 8.46
CA ILE A 315 -10.50 2.43 8.71
C ILE A 315 -10.16 1.07 8.12
N ILE A 316 -9.13 1.02 7.28
CA ILE A 316 -8.64 -0.23 6.69
C ILE A 316 -7.21 -0.42 7.15
N ASP A 317 -7.00 -1.37 8.05
CA ASP A 317 -5.67 -1.72 8.54
C ASP A 317 -5.04 -2.81 7.67
N GLU A 318 -3.72 -2.76 7.51
CA GLU A 318 -2.96 -3.56 6.56
C GLU A 318 -3.54 -3.43 5.13
N ALA A 319 -3.79 -2.19 4.71
CA ALA A 319 -4.45 -1.85 3.44
C ALA A 319 -3.70 -2.39 2.20
N HIS A 320 -2.40 -2.73 2.32
CA HIS A 320 -1.65 -3.40 1.25
C HIS A 320 -2.28 -4.73 0.80
N LYS A 321 -3.10 -5.37 1.64
CA LYS A 321 -3.89 -6.56 1.26
C LYS A 321 -4.92 -6.29 0.17
N LEU A 322 -5.19 -5.02 -0.13
CA LEU A 322 -6.06 -4.54 -1.20
C LEU A 322 -5.28 -4.09 -2.44
N SER A 323 -4.01 -4.40 -2.52
CA SER A 323 -3.15 -4.04 -3.65
C SER A 323 -3.54 -4.73 -4.97
N ASN A 324 -4.30 -5.83 -4.91
CA ASN A 324 -4.82 -6.53 -6.08
C ASN A 324 -6.30 -6.19 -6.34
N ASN A 325 -6.58 -5.42 -7.39
CA ASN A 325 -7.93 -5.00 -7.77
C ASN A 325 -8.81 -6.09 -8.36
N THR A 326 -8.27 -7.25 -8.69
CA THR A 326 -9.05 -8.40 -9.16
C THR A 326 -9.60 -9.22 -8.00
N SER A 327 -9.07 -9.05 -6.79
CA SER A 327 -9.52 -9.76 -5.60
C SER A 327 -10.94 -9.35 -5.19
N ASP A 328 -11.71 -10.30 -4.69
CA ASP A 328 -13.08 -10.03 -4.23
C ASP A 328 -13.10 -9.06 -3.04
N ARG A 329 -12.11 -9.12 -2.15
CA ARG A 329 -11.93 -8.16 -1.06
C ARG A 329 -11.87 -6.72 -1.56
N TYR A 330 -11.05 -6.47 -2.58
CA TYR A 330 -10.93 -5.13 -3.17
C TYR A 330 -12.25 -4.68 -3.79
N LYS A 331 -12.88 -5.55 -4.60
CA LYS A 331 -14.15 -5.23 -5.28
C LYS A 331 -15.26 -4.90 -4.28
N ILE A 332 -15.38 -5.69 -3.22
CA ILE A 332 -16.37 -5.47 -2.16
C ILE A 332 -16.14 -4.14 -1.47
N ILE A 333 -14.90 -3.85 -1.05
CA ILE A 333 -14.57 -2.62 -0.35
C ILE A 333 -14.75 -1.39 -1.27
N LYS A 334 -14.34 -1.49 -2.53
CA LYS A 334 -14.53 -0.39 -3.51
C LYS A 334 -16.00 -0.11 -3.75
N ASP A 335 -16.82 -1.16 -3.89
CA ASP A 335 -18.26 -1.03 -4.06
C ASP A 335 -18.93 -0.44 -2.80
N LEU A 336 -18.53 -0.91 -1.61
CA LEU A 336 -18.98 -0.37 -0.33
C LEU A 336 -18.68 1.14 -0.22
N ILE A 337 -17.44 1.54 -0.50
CA ILE A 337 -17.03 2.95 -0.46
C ILE A 337 -17.85 3.79 -1.44
N ASN A 338 -18.05 3.30 -2.66
CA ASN A 338 -18.80 4.03 -3.68
C ASN A 338 -20.28 4.21 -3.31
N LYS A 339 -20.89 3.18 -2.69
CA LYS A 339 -22.30 3.21 -2.33
C LYS A 339 -22.57 3.94 -1.01
N SER A 340 -21.73 3.76 -0.01
CA SER A 340 -21.90 4.43 1.29
C SER A 340 -21.40 5.88 1.30
N ASN A 341 -20.50 6.23 0.40
CA ASN A 341 -19.84 7.54 0.33
C ASN A 341 -19.41 8.06 1.72
N PRO A 342 -18.53 7.37 2.43
CA PRO A 342 -18.18 7.71 3.79
C PRO A 342 -17.53 9.07 3.88
N HIS A 343 -17.75 9.78 5.00
CA HIS A 343 -17.16 11.08 5.25
C HIS A 343 -15.62 11.02 5.27
N SER A 344 -15.08 9.94 5.84
CA SER A 344 -13.63 9.76 5.92
C SER A 344 -13.22 8.31 5.63
N ILE A 345 -12.01 8.15 5.07
CA ILE A 345 -11.38 6.85 4.79
C ILE A 345 -9.93 6.94 5.23
N TYR A 346 -9.53 6.11 6.18
CA TYR A 346 -8.16 6.01 6.65
C TYR A 346 -7.58 4.65 6.28
N LEU A 347 -6.62 4.64 5.37
CA LEU A 347 -5.87 3.44 5.02
C LEU A 347 -4.59 3.41 5.85
N SER A 348 -4.35 2.30 6.54
CA SER A 348 -3.16 2.08 7.37
C SER A 348 -2.34 0.94 6.79
N THR A 349 -1.06 1.19 6.55
CA THR A 349 -0.13 0.15 6.14
C THR A 349 1.32 0.59 6.32
N GLY A 350 2.19 -0.27 6.80
CA GLY A 350 3.64 -0.01 6.83
C GLY A 350 4.31 -0.20 5.46
N THR A 351 3.62 -0.81 4.51
CA THR A 351 4.12 -1.15 3.17
C THR A 351 3.10 -0.81 2.09
N PRO A 352 2.89 0.48 1.78
CA PRO A 352 1.87 0.93 0.82
C PRO A 352 2.15 0.47 -0.62
N ILE A 353 3.42 0.26 -0.94
CA ILE A 353 3.88 -0.32 -2.20
C ILE A 353 4.57 -1.63 -1.87
N THR A 354 3.94 -2.74 -2.20
CA THR A 354 4.47 -4.07 -1.90
C THR A 354 5.40 -4.59 -2.98
N ASN A 355 5.12 -4.30 -4.23
CA ASN A 355 5.90 -4.77 -5.39
C ASN A 355 6.24 -3.66 -6.38
N ASP A 356 5.24 -2.89 -6.80
CA ASP A 356 5.37 -1.86 -7.82
C ASP A 356 4.32 -0.75 -7.64
N PRO A 357 4.46 0.40 -8.32
CA PRO A 357 3.49 1.48 -8.23
C PRO A 357 2.06 1.13 -8.65
N ALA A 358 1.83 0.02 -9.38
CA ALA A 358 0.49 -0.43 -9.71
C ALA A 358 -0.30 -0.86 -8.47
N ASN A 359 0.38 -1.38 -7.44
CA ASN A 359 -0.24 -1.66 -6.14
C ASN A 359 -0.75 -0.38 -5.47
N TYR A 360 0.03 0.68 -5.58
CA TYR A 360 -0.31 1.98 -4.99
C TYR A 360 -1.51 2.63 -5.69
N PHE A 361 -1.63 2.47 -7.02
CA PHE A 361 -2.84 2.90 -7.77
C PHE A 361 -4.13 2.38 -7.14
N ASN A 362 -4.15 1.12 -6.71
CA ASN A 362 -5.34 0.53 -6.15
C ASN A 362 -5.71 1.16 -4.79
N LEU A 363 -4.74 1.50 -3.95
CA LEU A 363 -4.98 2.21 -2.69
C LEU A 363 -5.46 3.63 -2.94
N LEU A 364 -4.84 4.36 -3.86
CA LEU A 364 -5.28 5.70 -4.27
C LEU A 364 -6.70 5.67 -4.84
N SER A 365 -7.04 4.63 -5.60
CA SER A 365 -8.39 4.45 -6.15
C SER A 365 -9.44 4.29 -5.05
N LEU A 366 -9.14 3.62 -3.92
CA LEU A 366 -10.07 3.54 -2.78
C LEU A 366 -10.36 4.92 -2.18
N LEU A 367 -9.40 5.83 -2.24
CA LEU A 367 -9.57 7.21 -1.78
C LEU A 367 -10.28 8.10 -2.81
N ASN A 368 -10.55 7.60 -4.01
CA ASN A 368 -11.01 8.38 -5.16
C ASN A 368 -10.03 9.51 -5.52
N ASP A 369 -8.72 9.26 -5.43
CA ASP A 369 -7.69 10.23 -5.80
C ASP A 369 -7.74 10.53 -7.30
N PRO A 370 -7.58 11.81 -7.70
CA PRO A 370 -7.61 12.22 -9.11
C PRO A 370 -6.61 11.50 -10.02
N LEU A 371 -5.46 11.07 -9.50
CA LEU A 371 -4.48 10.29 -10.27
C LEU A 371 -5.03 8.96 -10.78
N THR A 372 -6.15 8.48 -10.22
CA THR A 372 -6.75 7.19 -10.57
C THR A 372 -7.90 7.29 -11.57
N ILE A 373 -8.18 8.48 -12.10
CA ILE A 373 -9.23 8.69 -13.10
C ILE A 373 -8.90 7.92 -14.38
N ASP A 374 -7.63 7.93 -14.79
CA ASP A 374 -7.13 7.22 -15.96
C ASP A 374 -6.05 6.21 -15.56
N ARG A 375 -6.47 4.93 -15.55
CA ARG A 375 -5.58 3.82 -15.19
C ARG A 375 -4.48 3.60 -16.23
N GLU A 376 -4.81 3.72 -17.51
CA GLU A 376 -3.84 3.54 -18.60
C GLU A 376 -2.72 4.55 -18.48
N PHE A 377 -3.11 5.80 -18.30
CA PHE A 377 -2.18 6.89 -18.11
C PHE A 377 -1.28 6.66 -16.88
N TYR A 378 -1.86 6.34 -15.71
CA TYR A 378 -1.09 6.08 -14.50
C TYR A 378 -0.07 4.96 -14.72
N TYR A 379 -0.49 3.85 -15.36
CA TYR A 379 0.39 2.70 -15.58
C TYR A 379 1.51 3.02 -16.55
N MET A 380 1.23 3.68 -17.66
CA MET A 380 2.24 4.08 -18.65
C MET A 380 3.21 5.10 -18.08
N ARG A 381 2.77 5.93 -17.13
CA ARG A 381 3.58 6.99 -16.54
C ARG A 381 4.43 6.52 -15.37
N TYR A 382 3.83 5.77 -14.44
CA TYR A 382 4.46 5.44 -13.16
C TYR A 382 4.89 3.99 -13.02
N CYS A 383 4.33 3.08 -13.83
CA CYS A 383 4.59 1.64 -13.69
C CYS A 383 5.47 1.07 -14.81
N ASP A 384 6.14 1.91 -15.61
CA ASP A 384 6.93 1.49 -16.76
C ASP A 384 6.20 0.44 -17.62
N ALA A 385 4.90 0.64 -17.81
CA ALA A 385 4.01 -0.35 -18.38
C ALA A 385 4.09 -0.37 -19.92
N PHE A 386 3.72 -1.50 -20.48
CA PHE A 386 3.61 -1.67 -21.93
C PHE A 386 2.26 -2.33 -22.30
N LYS A 387 1.84 -2.12 -23.55
CA LYS A 387 0.63 -2.70 -24.10
C LYS A 387 0.92 -4.04 -24.78
N MET A 388 0.13 -5.05 -24.46
CA MET A 388 0.21 -6.39 -25.02
C MET A 388 -1.18 -6.86 -25.46
N PRO A 389 -1.33 -7.54 -26.62
CA PRO A 389 -2.60 -8.14 -27.02
C PRO A 389 -3.14 -9.06 -25.94
N ILE A 390 -4.46 -9.07 -25.74
CA ILE A 390 -5.10 -9.80 -24.63
C ILE A 390 -5.11 -11.33 -24.85
N ASN A 391 -5.09 -11.79 -26.08
CA ASN A 391 -5.11 -13.21 -26.46
C ASN A 391 -4.43 -13.43 -27.81
N GLU A 392 -4.31 -14.70 -28.22
CA GLU A 392 -3.62 -15.09 -29.45
C GLU A 392 -4.34 -14.56 -30.73
N GLN A 393 -5.65 -14.49 -30.74
CA GLN A 393 -6.39 -13.89 -31.88
C GLN A 393 -6.03 -12.40 -32.06
N GLN A 394 -5.92 -11.64 -30.96
CA GLN A 394 -5.50 -10.24 -31.02
C GLN A 394 -4.02 -10.09 -31.38
N LYS A 395 -3.18 -11.05 -31.01
CA LYS A 395 -1.78 -11.10 -31.40
C LYS A 395 -1.63 -11.34 -32.91
N GLN A 396 -2.36 -12.30 -33.46
CA GLN A 396 -2.42 -12.55 -34.90
C GLN A 396 -2.94 -11.32 -35.67
N LYS A 397 -4.01 -10.70 -35.18
CA LYS A 397 -4.55 -9.46 -35.74
C LYS A 397 -3.52 -8.31 -35.73
N LYS A 398 -2.74 -8.18 -34.63
CA LYS A 398 -1.66 -7.21 -34.56
C LYS A 398 -0.57 -7.50 -35.61
N GLN A 399 -0.19 -8.76 -35.77
CA GLN A 399 0.81 -9.17 -36.75
C GLN A 399 0.33 -8.88 -38.19
N GLN A 400 -0.92 -9.23 -38.49
CA GLN A 400 -1.53 -8.96 -39.77
C GLN A 400 -1.52 -7.44 -40.11
N LEU A 401 -2.03 -6.62 -39.20
CA LEU A 401 -2.04 -5.15 -39.37
C LEU A 401 -0.64 -4.58 -39.53
N THR A 402 0.33 -5.14 -38.83
CA THR A 402 1.74 -4.72 -38.97
C THR A 402 2.28 -5.07 -40.37
N GLN A 403 2.03 -6.29 -40.86
CA GLN A 403 2.47 -6.72 -42.17
C GLN A 403 1.78 -5.94 -43.28
N GLU A 404 0.49 -5.71 -43.22
CA GLU A 404 -0.27 -4.89 -44.16
C GLU A 404 0.33 -3.46 -44.26
N PHE A 405 0.66 -2.87 -43.09
CA PHE A 405 1.26 -1.54 -43.04
C PHE A 405 2.66 -1.52 -43.63
N LEU A 406 3.50 -2.49 -43.30
CA LEU A 406 4.87 -2.61 -43.89
C LEU A 406 4.80 -2.75 -45.39
N ASN A 407 3.95 -3.60 -45.90
CA ASN A 407 3.77 -3.81 -47.35
C ASN A 407 3.31 -2.52 -48.07
N SER A 408 2.36 -1.78 -47.48
CA SER A 408 1.84 -0.54 -48.05
C SER A 408 2.85 0.61 -48.07
N HIS A 409 3.92 0.52 -47.28
CA HIS A 409 5.01 1.50 -47.25
C HIS A 409 6.33 1.00 -47.87
N ASN A 410 6.30 -0.17 -48.55
CA ASN A 410 7.47 -0.81 -49.09
C ASN A 410 8.62 -1.02 -48.10
N LYS A 411 8.28 -1.46 -46.88
CA LYS A 411 9.21 -1.74 -45.79
C LYS A 411 9.23 -3.23 -45.46
N ASN A 412 10.40 -3.74 -45.07
CA ASN A 412 10.54 -5.15 -44.72
C ASN A 412 10.36 -5.42 -43.23
N THR A 413 10.75 -4.48 -42.39
CA THR A 413 10.73 -4.65 -40.96
C THR A 413 10.23 -3.40 -40.24
N TRP A 414 9.80 -3.54 -38.98
CA TRP A 414 9.48 -2.43 -38.09
C TRP A 414 10.62 -1.40 -37.95
N TYR A 415 11.86 -1.87 -38.02
CA TYR A 415 13.02 -1.00 -37.84
C TYR A 415 13.21 -0.04 -39.03
N ASP A 416 12.74 -0.41 -40.20
CA ASP A 416 12.82 0.39 -41.43
C ASP A 416 11.83 1.56 -41.47
N LEU A 417 10.86 1.56 -40.54
CA LEU A 417 9.85 2.61 -40.46
C LEU A 417 10.44 3.89 -39.85
N THR A 418 10.04 5.02 -40.37
CA THR A 418 10.32 6.34 -39.78
C THR A 418 9.54 6.51 -38.45
N VAL A 419 9.88 7.53 -37.67
CA VAL A 419 9.21 7.84 -36.43
C VAL A 419 7.71 8.11 -36.66
N GLU A 420 7.36 8.80 -37.73
CA GLU A 420 5.97 9.13 -38.08
C GLU A 420 5.18 7.90 -38.53
N GLU A 421 5.80 7.03 -39.35
CA GLU A 421 5.20 5.77 -39.78
C GLU A 421 4.96 4.81 -38.58
N LYS A 422 5.93 4.70 -37.66
CA LYS A 422 5.79 3.95 -36.43
C LYS A 422 4.62 4.47 -35.57
N LYS A 423 4.46 5.78 -35.52
CA LYS A 423 3.34 6.41 -34.79
C LYS A 423 2.01 6.06 -35.47
N SER A 424 1.90 6.19 -36.78
CA SER A 424 0.68 5.85 -37.53
C SER A 424 0.30 4.39 -37.39
N LEU A 425 1.26 3.46 -37.45
CA LEU A 425 1.03 2.04 -37.24
C LEU A 425 0.54 1.77 -35.79
N ASN A 426 1.18 2.39 -34.80
CA ASN A 426 0.75 2.25 -33.40
C ASN A 426 -0.67 2.78 -33.19
N ASP A 427 -1.06 3.87 -33.84
CA ASP A 427 -2.42 4.41 -33.76
C ASP A 427 -3.45 3.44 -34.37
N ILE A 428 -3.11 2.79 -35.46
CA ILE A 428 -3.93 1.74 -36.09
C ILE A 428 -4.07 0.54 -35.14
N ILE A 429 -2.96 0.06 -34.58
CA ILE A 429 -2.95 -1.05 -33.62
C ILE A 429 -3.79 -0.71 -32.38
N ASN A 430 -3.61 0.47 -31.81
CA ASN A 430 -4.35 0.90 -30.63
C ASN A 430 -5.86 1.01 -30.87
N LYS A 431 -6.29 1.30 -32.08
CA LYS A 431 -7.71 1.38 -32.46
C LYS A 431 -8.34 0.02 -32.76
N ARG A 432 -7.56 -0.94 -33.29
CA ARG A 432 -8.10 -2.18 -33.88
C ARG A 432 -7.76 -3.44 -33.08
N VAL A 433 -6.77 -3.40 -32.21
CA VAL A 433 -6.32 -4.54 -31.40
C VAL A 433 -6.67 -4.29 -29.94
N ILE A 434 -7.38 -5.21 -29.33
CA ILE A 434 -7.66 -5.15 -27.90
C ILE A 434 -6.39 -5.56 -27.16
N GLN A 435 -5.89 -4.66 -26.30
CA GLN A 435 -4.63 -4.81 -25.57
C GLN A 435 -4.86 -4.69 -24.07
N LYS A 436 -4.08 -5.43 -23.31
CA LYS A 436 -3.94 -5.23 -21.85
C LYS A 436 -2.68 -4.46 -21.54
N ILE A 437 -2.70 -3.70 -20.48
CA ILE A 437 -1.54 -2.95 -20.00
C ILE A 437 -0.89 -3.74 -18.88
N ILE A 438 0.40 -3.99 -19.04
CA ILE A 438 1.19 -4.78 -18.09
C ILE A 438 2.22 -3.86 -17.44
N PRO A 439 2.15 -3.66 -16.11
CA PRO A 439 3.18 -2.95 -15.36
C PRO A 439 4.46 -3.79 -15.33
N LYS A 440 5.63 -3.15 -15.44
CA LYS A 440 6.93 -3.81 -15.42
C LYS A 440 7.84 -3.34 -14.28
N GLY A 441 7.60 -2.15 -13.75
CA GLY A 441 8.44 -1.58 -12.71
C GLY A 441 7.98 -0.21 -12.26
N GLY A 442 8.92 0.64 -11.87
CA GLY A 442 8.66 2.01 -11.43
C GLY A 442 9.35 3.04 -12.29
N LYS A 443 8.65 4.14 -12.59
CA LYS A 443 9.14 5.27 -13.37
C LYS A 443 8.56 6.56 -12.80
N ASN A 444 9.29 7.68 -12.90
CA ASN A 444 8.85 8.99 -12.40
C ASN A 444 8.34 8.96 -10.93
N LEU A 445 9.05 8.24 -10.07
CA LEU A 445 8.58 7.91 -8.73
C LEU A 445 8.56 9.13 -7.78
N GLU A 446 9.51 10.05 -7.93
CA GLU A 446 9.51 11.32 -7.18
C GLU A 446 8.28 12.16 -7.54
N GLU A 447 7.91 12.15 -8.79
CA GLU A 447 6.68 12.77 -9.26
C GLU A 447 5.46 12.17 -8.59
N LEU A 448 5.37 10.85 -8.56
CA LEU A 448 4.29 10.14 -7.90
C LEU A 448 4.22 10.52 -6.43
N LYS A 449 5.35 10.54 -5.73
CA LYS A 449 5.48 10.95 -4.33
C LYS A 449 4.92 12.35 -4.08
N MET A 450 5.35 13.31 -4.87
CA MET A 450 4.86 14.70 -4.73
C MET A 450 3.37 14.81 -5.06
N GLN A 451 2.90 14.10 -6.09
CA GLN A 451 1.49 14.10 -6.48
C GLN A 451 0.57 13.53 -5.39
N THR A 452 1.08 12.62 -4.57
CA THR A 452 0.32 11.95 -3.52
C THR A 452 0.58 12.52 -2.13
N ALA A 453 1.47 13.50 -1.97
CA ALA A 453 1.82 14.11 -0.68
C ALA A 453 0.60 14.64 0.11
N HIS A 454 -0.47 15.02 -0.58
CA HIS A 454 -1.70 15.51 0.05
C HIS A 454 -2.55 14.41 0.71
N VAL A 455 -2.38 13.15 0.31
CA VAL A 455 -3.13 12.00 0.85
C VAL A 455 -2.24 10.98 1.56
N TYR A 456 -0.95 11.26 1.68
CA TYR A 456 0.02 10.29 2.13
C TYR A 456 0.94 10.86 3.20
N LEU A 457 0.97 10.22 4.37
CA LEU A 457 1.90 10.52 5.44
C LEU A 457 2.72 9.27 5.75
N ARG A 458 4.03 9.41 5.71
CA ARG A 458 4.96 8.37 6.11
C ARG A 458 6.11 8.94 6.92
N ARG A 459 6.43 8.24 8.00
CA ARG A 459 7.65 8.42 8.77
C ARG A 459 8.29 7.07 8.97
N THR A 460 9.58 7.04 8.78
CA THR A 460 10.39 5.86 9.07
C THR A 460 10.69 5.80 10.56
N LYS A 461 11.19 4.66 11.02
CA LYS A 461 11.68 4.52 12.39
C LYS A 461 12.86 5.45 12.67
N ASP A 462 13.66 5.72 11.66
CA ASP A 462 14.79 6.64 11.74
C ASP A 462 14.31 8.10 11.94
N ASP A 463 13.23 8.52 11.25
CA ASP A 463 12.60 9.83 11.44
C ASP A 463 12.05 10.02 12.86
N ILE A 464 11.64 8.93 13.52
CA ILE A 464 11.08 8.94 14.87
C ILE A 464 12.18 8.96 15.95
N GLY A 465 13.39 8.50 15.61
CA GLY A 465 14.57 8.57 16.47
C GLY A 465 14.59 7.64 17.69
N ASP A 466 13.65 6.72 17.81
CA ASP A 466 13.45 5.90 19.01
C ASP A 466 14.08 4.48 18.91
N LEU A 467 14.80 4.16 17.84
CA LEU A 467 15.31 2.80 17.62
C LEU A 467 16.81 2.77 17.31
N PRO A 468 17.50 1.72 17.77
CA PRO A 468 18.92 1.53 17.45
C PRO A 468 19.11 1.21 15.96
N PRO A 469 20.34 1.40 15.43
CA PRO A 469 20.69 1.08 14.05
C PRO A 469 20.34 -0.36 13.64
N LYS A 470 20.02 -0.54 12.34
CA LYS A 470 19.78 -1.82 11.71
C LYS A 470 20.80 -2.04 10.60
N TYR A 471 21.54 -3.15 10.66
CA TYR A 471 22.56 -3.53 9.69
C TYR A 471 22.12 -4.75 8.89
N ILE A 472 22.19 -4.67 7.56
CA ILE A 472 21.90 -5.78 6.65
C ILE A 472 23.23 -6.36 6.17
N HIS A 473 23.36 -7.69 6.29
CA HIS A 473 24.54 -8.46 5.91
C HIS A 473 24.16 -9.47 4.84
N GLU A 474 24.85 -9.44 3.72
CA GLU A 474 24.74 -10.45 2.68
C GLU A 474 25.73 -11.59 2.93
N ARG A 475 25.26 -12.81 2.78
CA ARG A 475 26.07 -14.02 2.89
C ARG A 475 25.89 -14.86 1.63
N VAL A 476 26.90 -14.85 0.79
CA VAL A 476 26.91 -15.57 -0.47
C VAL A 476 27.65 -16.87 -0.30
N PHE A 477 27.06 -17.95 -0.79
CA PHE A 477 27.63 -19.29 -0.75
C PHE A 477 27.69 -19.90 -2.16
N GLU A 478 28.45 -20.94 -2.35
CA GLU A 478 28.53 -21.69 -3.60
C GLU A 478 27.98 -23.11 -3.40
N LEU A 479 27.24 -23.59 -4.38
CA LEU A 479 26.84 -24.99 -4.45
C LEU A 479 28.02 -25.84 -4.91
N ASN A 480 28.16 -27.02 -4.35
CA ASN A 480 29.10 -27.99 -4.90
C ASN A 480 28.63 -28.52 -6.27
N LYS A 481 29.46 -29.30 -6.96
CA LYS A 481 29.16 -29.78 -8.33
C LYS A 481 27.87 -30.63 -8.39
N GLU A 482 27.64 -31.47 -7.41
CA GLU A 482 26.46 -32.34 -7.35
C GLU A 482 25.21 -31.54 -7.05
N GLN A 483 25.28 -30.64 -6.08
CA GLN A 483 24.20 -29.76 -5.72
C GLN A 483 23.81 -28.83 -6.89
N MET A 484 24.80 -28.33 -7.64
CA MET A 484 24.55 -27.48 -8.81
C MET A 484 23.90 -28.27 -9.96
N ALA A 485 24.30 -29.54 -10.16
CA ALA A 485 23.70 -30.39 -11.17
C ALA A 485 22.22 -30.67 -10.88
N GLU A 486 21.91 -31.02 -9.64
CA GLU A 486 20.51 -31.25 -9.23
C GLU A 486 19.67 -29.96 -9.31
N TYR A 487 20.23 -28.82 -8.88
CA TYR A 487 19.56 -27.53 -9.02
C TYR A 487 19.22 -27.21 -10.49
N LYS A 488 20.18 -27.41 -11.41
CA LYS A 488 19.97 -27.18 -12.85
C LYS A 488 18.85 -28.05 -13.39
N LYS A 489 18.84 -29.34 -13.05
CA LYS A 489 17.77 -30.27 -13.43
C LYS A 489 16.38 -29.74 -12.99
N LEU A 490 16.23 -29.38 -11.72
CA LEU A 490 14.97 -28.84 -11.18
C LEU A 490 14.59 -27.50 -11.81
N TRP A 491 15.57 -26.69 -12.18
CA TRP A 491 15.33 -25.44 -12.88
C TRP A 491 14.85 -25.65 -14.32
N ASP A 492 15.47 -26.59 -15.05
CA ASP A 492 15.07 -26.92 -16.42
C ASP A 492 13.66 -27.52 -16.45
N GLU A 493 13.33 -28.38 -15.49
CA GLU A 493 11.95 -28.91 -15.30
C GLU A 493 10.93 -27.79 -15.04
N TYR A 494 11.28 -26.80 -14.22
CA TYR A 494 10.44 -25.62 -13.98
C TYR A 494 10.25 -24.77 -15.24
N GLU A 495 11.32 -24.52 -16.01
CA GLU A 495 11.23 -23.76 -17.25
C GLU A 495 10.40 -24.50 -18.31
N ALA A 496 10.58 -25.81 -18.44
CA ALA A 496 9.78 -26.63 -19.34
C ALA A 496 8.30 -26.59 -18.97
N ALA A 497 7.95 -26.76 -17.69
CA ALA A 497 6.57 -26.70 -17.21
C ALA A 497 5.92 -25.32 -17.43
N LYS A 498 6.69 -24.26 -17.40
CA LYS A 498 6.21 -22.90 -17.65
C LYS A 498 5.90 -22.65 -19.14
N LEU A 499 6.54 -23.38 -20.06
CA LEU A 499 6.29 -23.29 -21.49
C LEU A 499 5.08 -24.13 -21.94
N GLU A 500 4.72 -25.15 -21.18
CA GLU A 500 3.52 -25.96 -21.43
C GLU A 500 2.28 -25.22 -20.90
N GLU A 501 1.50 -24.59 -21.79
CA GLU A 501 0.28 -23.83 -21.46
C GLU A 501 -0.89 -24.70 -20.91
N ASP A 502 -0.72 -26.00 -20.72
CA ASP A 502 -1.78 -26.91 -20.29
C ASP A 502 -1.86 -26.96 -18.75
N SER A 503 -2.63 -25.99 -18.21
CA SER A 503 -2.85 -25.77 -16.77
C SER A 503 -3.77 -26.81 -16.09
N SER A 504 -4.01 -27.97 -16.72
CA SER A 504 -5.00 -28.95 -16.25
C SER A 504 -4.47 -29.99 -15.24
N LYS A 505 -3.18 -29.98 -14.91
CA LYS A 505 -2.61 -30.92 -13.94
C LYS A 505 -2.16 -30.22 -12.66
N GLU A 506 -2.67 -30.66 -11.52
CA GLU A 506 -2.30 -30.19 -10.18
C GLU A 506 -0.77 -30.23 -9.92
N LEU A 507 -0.07 -31.18 -10.54
CA LEU A 507 1.39 -31.31 -10.48
C LEU A 507 2.11 -30.12 -11.17
N ASN A 508 1.55 -29.61 -12.26
CA ASN A 508 2.11 -28.42 -12.94
C ASN A 508 1.90 -27.15 -12.12
N LYS A 509 0.85 -27.09 -11.30
CA LYS A 509 0.59 -25.96 -10.43
C LYS A 509 1.61 -25.87 -9.28
N GLU A 510 1.95 -26.98 -8.64
CA GLU A 510 3.01 -27.04 -7.61
C GLU A 510 4.40 -26.78 -8.20
N LEU A 511 4.69 -27.27 -9.40
CA LEU A 511 5.94 -26.97 -10.12
C LEU A 511 6.06 -25.49 -10.46
N ILE A 512 4.99 -24.87 -10.94
CA ILE A 512 4.96 -23.46 -11.39
C ILE A 512 4.87 -22.49 -10.19
N GLU A 513 3.99 -22.75 -9.21
CA GLU A 513 3.76 -21.87 -8.07
C GLU A 513 4.74 -22.09 -6.92
N GLY A 514 5.15 -23.31 -6.67
CA GLY A 514 5.96 -23.69 -5.50
C GLY A 514 7.48 -23.74 -5.72
N GLY A 515 7.91 -23.87 -6.98
CA GLY A 515 9.32 -23.94 -7.33
C GLY A 515 10.07 -25.00 -6.55
N LEU A 516 10.01 -26.28 -6.98
CA LEU A 516 10.78 -27.36 -6.34
C LEU A 516 12.25 -26.97 -6.19
N TYR A 517 12.82 -26.23 -7.16
CA TYR A 517 14.17 -25.68 -7.09
C TYR A 517 14.37 -24.72 -5.91
N ARG A 518 13.32 -23.96 -5.51
CA ARG A 518 13.41 -23.05 -4.36
C ARG A 518 13.42 -23.81 -3.04
N LYS A 519 12.58 -24.84 -2.90
CA LYS A 519 12.60 -25.74 -1.73
C LYS A 519 13.94 -26.44 -1.64
N TYR A 520 14.47 -26.91 -2.78
CA TYR A 520 15.80 -27.53 -2.83
C TYR A 520 16.88 -26.58 -2.33
N LEU A 521 17.01 -25.40 -2.91
CA LEU A 521 18.00 -24.38 -2.49
C LEU A 521 17.83 -24.00 -1.01
N SER A 522 16.60 -23.90 -0.54
CA SER A 522 16.28 -23.60 0.85
C SER A 522 16.81 -24.68 1.80
N ASN A 523 16.61 -25.96 1.47
CA ASN A 523 17.14 -27.09 2.25
C ASN A 523 18.67 -27.16 2.19
N GLN A 524 19.29 -26.85 1.04
CA GLN A 524 20.76 -26.78 0.93
C GLN A 524 21.36 -25.65 1.77
N MET A 525 20.59 -24.59 2.10
CA MET A 525 21.06 -23.49 2.93
C MET A 525 21.08 -23.83 4.43
N VAL A 526 20.26 -24.77 4.89
CA VAL A 526 20.13 -25.13 6.31
C VAL A 526 21.47 -25.35 7.03
N PRO A 527 22.46 -26.08 6.48
CA PRO A 527 23.75 -26.26 7.14
C PRO A 527 24.51 -24.93 7.37
N ASN A 528 24.39 -23.98 6.45
CA ASN A 528 25.03 -22.67 6.59
C ASN A 528 24.31 -21.82 7.64
N THR A 529 22.99 -21.91 7.70
CA THR A 529 22.16 -21.27 8.73
C THR A 529 22.51 -21.81 10.11
N ILE A 530 22.67 -23.14 10.27
CA ILE A 530 23.10 -23.76 11.52
C ILE A 530 24.46 -23.22 11.96
N LYS A 531 25.46 -23.23 11.07
CA LYS A 531 26.81 -22.71 11.39
C LYS A 531 26.79 -21.24 11.83
N LEU A 532 25.96 -20.41 11.20
CA LEU A 532 25.84 -19.00 11.58
C LEU A 532 25.11 -18.87 12.92
N ALA A 533 24.04 -19.61 13.13
CA ALA A 533 23.30 -19.63 14.38
C ALA A 533 24.18 -20.07 15.56
N GLU A 534 24.96 -21.14 15.41
CA GLU A 534 25.90 -21.60 16.44
C GLU A 534 26.94 -20.53 16.83
N LYS A 535 27.47 -19.79 15.85
CA LYS A 535 28.39 -18.66 16.11
C LYS A 535 27.73 -17.55 16.93
N CYS A 536 26.46 -17.28 16.69
CA CYS A 536 25.71 -16.28 17.46
C CYS A 536 25.36 -16.80 18.86
N LEU A 537 24.97 -18.07 18.99
CA LEU A 537 24.71 -18.74 20.28
C LEU A 537 25.95 -18.76 21.18
N ALA A 538 27.15 -19.01 20.61
CA ALA A 538 28.42 -18.99 21.34
C ALA A 538 28.72 -17.60 21.91
N ARG A 539 28.10 -16.54 21.41
CA ARG A 539 28.20 -15.17 21.94
C ARG A 539 27.06 -14.84 22.92
N GLY A 540 26.22 -15.79 23.28
CA GLY A 540 25.08 -15.60 24.15
C GLY A 540 23.89 -14.85 23.51
N GLU A 541 23.83 -14.77 22.17
CA GLU A 541 22.76 -14.03 21.46
C GLU A 541 21.54 -14.92 21.21
N LYS A 542 20.35 -14.42 21.52
CA LYS A 542 19.10 -15.00 21.02
C LYS A 542 18.96 -14.70 19.52
N ILE A 543 18.38 -15.64 18.77
CA ILE A 543 18.35 -15.61 17.31
C ILE A 543 16.93 -15.82 16.82
N VAL A 544 16.55 -15.09 15.78
CA VAL A 544 15.33 -15.33 15.01
C VAL A 544 15.72 -15.85 13.62
N ILE A 545 15.22 -17.01 13.23
CA ILE A 545 15.45 -17.62 11.91
C ILE A 545 14.18 -17.52 11.09
N ALA A 546 14.29 -16.95 9.88
CA ALA A 546 13.22 -16.79 8.93
C ALA A 546 13.22 -17.91 7.90
N CYS A 547 12.08 -18.58 7.71
CA CYS A 547 11.87 -19.69 6.77
C CYS A 547 10.65 -19.40 5.89
N CYS A 548 10.70 -19.80 4.61
CA CYS A 548 9.53 -19.76 3.72
C CYS A 548 8.76 -21.09 3.74
N TYR A 549 9.45 -22.21 3.95
CA TYR A 549 8.88 -23.55 3.85
C TYR A 549 8.93 -24.29 5.18
N ASP A 550 7.97 -25.20 5.38
CA ASP A 550 7.88 -26.00 6.61
C ASP A 550 9.03 -27.01 6.73
N ASP A 551 9.52 -27.54 5.60
CA ASP A 551 10.58 -28.58 5.59
C ASP A 551 11.87 -28.07 6.24
N GLU A 552 12.34 -26.89 5.83
CA GLU A 552 13.53 -26.26 6.43
C GLU A 552 13.31 -25.89 7.90
N LEU A 553 12.09 -25.45 8.23
CA LEU A 553 11.72 -25.09 9.60
C LEU A 553 11.79 -26.31 10.52
N TYR A 554 11.24 -27.45 10.09
CA TYR A 554 11.31 -28.68 10.89
C TYR A 554 12.71 -29.25 10.97
N THR A 555 13.51 -29.19 9.89
CA THR A 555 14.92 -29.61 9.91
C THR A 555 15.73 -28.82 10.93
N LEU A 556 15.55 -27.50 10.97
CA LEU A 556 16.19 -26.63 11.96
C LEU A 556 15.71 -26.93 13.38
N ARG A 557 14.39 -27.14 13.58
CA ARG A 557 13.84 -27.56 14.88
C ARG A 557 14.47 -28.86 15.38
N ASP A 558 14.56 -29.86 14.52
CA ASP A 558 15.06 -31.17 14.90
C ASP A 558 16.57 -31.15 15.25
N TYR A 559 17.30 -30.19 14.66
CA TYR A 559 18.69 -29.93 15.02
C TYR A 559 18.84 -29.25 16.38
N PHE A 560 18.10 -28.14 16.60
CA PHE A 560 18.24 -27.32 17.81
C PHE A 560 17.43 -27.80 19.01
N LYS A 561 16.45 -28.67 18.79
CA LYS A 561 15.61 -29.33 19.82
C LYS A 561 15.06 -28.35 20.87
N ASP A 562 15.35 -28.59 22.14
CA ASP A 562 14.81 -27.82 23.26
C ASP A 562 15.29 -26.36 23.31
N LYS A 563 16.33 -26.00 22.55
CA LYS A 563 16.82 -24.62 22.48
C LYS A 563 15.98 -23.73 21.57
N CYS A 564 15.03 -24.29 20.84
CA CYS A 564 14.23 -23.52 19.89
C CYS A 564 12.73 -23.66 20.11
N VAL A 565 11.99 -22.66 19.61
CA VAL A 565 10.55 -22.73 19.38
C VAL A 565 10.28 -22.49 17.91
N ILE A 566 9.20 -23.07 17.39
CA ILE A 566 8.75 -22.86 16.02
C ILE A 566 7.50 -21.99 15.98
N TYR A 567 7.27 -21.35 14.81
CA TYR A 567 6.06 -20.55 14.55
C TYR A 567 5.68 -20.65 13.08
N ASN A 568 4.56 -21.32 12.78
CA ASN A 568 4.06 -21.47 11.41
C ASN A 568 2.53 -21.36 11.32
N GLY A 569 1.99 -21.47 10.09
CA GLY A 569 0.55 -21.34 9.83
C GLY A 569 -0.30 -22.47 10.43
N LYS A 570 0.29 -23.66 10.66
CA LYS A 570 -0.42 -24.86 11.13
C LYS A 570 -0.65 -24.89 12.64
N MET A 571 0.09 -24.05 13.39
CA MET A 571 -0.01 -23.98 14.84
C MET A 571 -1.31 -23.30 15.26
N SER A 572 -1.91 -23.79 16.34
CA SER A 572 -3.00 -23.13 17.01
C SER A 572 -2.56 -21.80 17.65
N LEU A 573 -3.51 -20.92 17.94
CA LEU A 573 -3.20 -19.65 18.59
C LEU A 573 -2.51 -19.82 19.94
N LYS A 574 -2.91 -20.81 20.71
CA LYS A 574 -2.32 -21.13 22.02
C LYS A 574 -0.85 -21.50 21.86
N GLU A 575 -0.53 -22.39 20.94
CA GLU A 575 0.86 -22.80 20.65
C GLU A 575 1.69 -21.61 20.18
N LYS A 576 1.14 -20.76 19.33
CA LYS A 576 1.78 -19.53 18.86
C LYS A 576 2.12 -18.58 20.01
N ASP A 577 1.17 -18.33 20.88
CA ASP A 577 1.37 -17.48 22.06
C ASP A 577 2.40 -18.06 23.04
N GLU A 578 2.36 -19.37 23.26
CA GLU A 578 3.34 -20.07 24.11
C GLU A 578 4.75 -19.97 23.51
N ALA A 579 4.90 -20.13 22.20
CA ALA A 579 6.18 -19.99 21.52
C ALA A 579 6.77 -18.59 21.68
N ILE A 580 5.96 -17.54 21.47
CA ILE A 580 6.39 -16.15 21.65
C ILE A 580 6.79 -15.90 23.11
N LYS A 581 5.95 -16.34 24.06
CA LYS A 581 6.20 -16.17 25.49
C LYS A 581 7.48 -16.87 25.93
N LYS A 582 7.67 -18.15 25.55
CA LYS A 582 8.87 -18.92 25.85
C LYS A 582 10.12 -18.24 25.29
N PHE A 583 10.10 -17.85 24.02
CA PHE A 583 11.23 -17.17 23.40
C PHE A 583 11.62 -15.87 24.12
N ASN A 584 10.64 -15.04 24.49
CA ASN A 584 10.93 -13.76 25.13
C ASN A 584 11.35 -13.89 26.59
N SER A 585 10.82 -14.87 27.37
CA SER A 585 11.00 -14.95 28.81
C SER A 585 11.90 -16.08 29.32
N ASP A 586 12.03 -17.20 28.55
CA ASP A 586 12.84 -18.36 28.97
C ASP A 586 14.30 -18.17 28.49
N PRO A 587 15.29 -18.15 29.40
CA PRO A 587 16.69 -18.02 29.01
C PRO A 587 17.24 -19.26 28.28
N ASN A 588 16.62 -20.44 28.42
CA ASN A 588 17.05 -21.66 27.74
C ASN A 588 16.57 -21.69 26.27
N VAL A 589 15.49 -20.98 25.95
CA VAL A 589 14.99 -20.88 24.59
C VAL A 589 15.70 -19.75 23.86
N MET A 590 16.70 -20.10 23.09
CA MET A 590 17.61 -19.15 22.44
C MET A 590 17.24 -18.88 20.98
N ILE A 591 16.41 -19.71 20.35
CA ILE A 591 16.11 -19.62 18.92
C ILE A 591 14.59 -19.59 18.70
N PHE A 592 14.15 -18.64 17.88
CA PHE A 592 12.80 -18.59 17.32
C PHE A 592 12.88 -18.89 15.82
N ILE A 593 12.24 -19.96 15.35
CA ILE A 593 12.19 -20.32 13.94
C ILE A 593 10.80 -20.03 13.41
N GLY A 594 10.67 -19.04 12.52
CA GLY A 594 9.38 -18.57 12.05
C GLY A 594 9.19 -18.63 10.54
N ASN A 595 8.00 -19.06 10.11
CA ASN A 595 7.59 -18.85 8.73
C ASN A 595 7.38 -17.34 8.49
N ILE A 596 7.96 -16.81 7.42
CA ILE A 596 7.98 -15.36 7.14
C ILE A 596 6.57 -14.76 7.11
N ILE A 597 5.63 -15.40 6.44
CA ILE A 597 4.26 -14.90 6.31
C ILE A 597 3.50 -15.04 7.63
N ALA A 598 3.61 -16.20 8.28
CA ALA A 598 2.87 -16.46 9.52
C ALA A 598 3.36 -15.59 10.68
N ALA A 599 4.68 -15.41 10.82
CA ALA A 599 5.30 -14.62 11.87
C ALA A 599 5.43 -13.13 11.51
N GLY A 600 5.16 -12.76 10.27
CA GLY A 600 5.19 -11.37 9.79
C GLY A 600 4.11 -10.46 10.39
N VAL A 601 3.13 -10.97 11.14
CA VAL A 601 1.99 -10.19 11.63
C VAL A 601 1.82 -10.33 13.14
N GLY A 602 1.72 -9.20 13.86
CA GLY A 602 1.17 -9.12 15.21
C GLY A 602 2.07 -9.58 16.38
N ILE A 603 3.30 -10.05 16.15
CA ILE A 603 4.19 -10.56 17.21
C ILE A 603 5.34 -9.60 17.54
N THR A 604 5.96 -9.76 18.71
CA THR A 604 7.11 -8.98 19.17
C THR A 604 8.23 -9.91 19.64
N LEU A 605 9.43 -9.75 19.07
CA LEU A 605 10.61 -10.60 19.31
C LEU A 605 11.83 -9.76 19.69
N THR A 606 11.64 -8.69 20.46
CA THR A 606 12.68 -7.73 20.85
C THR A 606 13.73 -8.29 21.81
N SER A 607 13.54 -9.48 22.35
CA SER A 607 14.57 -10.20 23.10
C SER A 607 15.78 -10.62 22.24
N SER A 608 15.58 -10.73 20.92
CA SER A 608 16.66 -10.93 19.94
C SER A 608 17.08 -9.61 19.29
N ARG A 609 18.32 -9.57 18.82
CA ARG A 609 18.84 -8.55 17.91
C ARG A 609 19.43 -9.13 16.62
N VAL A 610 19.30 -10.45 16.42
CA VAL A 610 19.83 -11.16 15.26
C VAL A 610 18.71 -11.83 14.51
N VAL A 611 18.62 -11.56 13.21
CA VAL A 611 17.72 -12.24 12.29
C VAL A 611 18.54 -12.92 11.20
N ILE A 612 18.28 -14.19 10.96
CA ILE A 612 18.92 -14.98 9.91
C ILE A 612 17.84 -15.46 8.94
N PHE A 613 17.88 -14.98 7.71
CA PHE A 613 17.03 -15.49 6.63
C PHE A 613 17.68 -16.74 6.04
N ASN A 614 17.13 -17.93 6.33
CA ASN A 614 17.51 -19.16 5.64
C ASN A 614 17.11 -19.06 4.15
N ASN A 615 15.95 -18.49 3.92
CA ASN A 615 15.52 -17.99 2.62
C ASN A 615 14.62 -16.77 2.81
N PHE A 616 14.16 -16.13 1.72
CA PHE A 616 13.40 -14.88 1.79
C PHE A 616 12.29 -14.83 0.74
N SER A 617 11.28 -13.97 0.98
CA SER A 617 10.17 -13.76 0.07
C SER A 617 10.56 -12.90 -1.13
N TYR A 618 9.92 -13.14 -2.27
CA TYR A 618 9.96 -12.25 -3.45
C TYR A 618 9.35 -10.87 -3.19
N VAL A 619 8.52 -10.79 -2.16
CA VAL A 619 7.85 -9.56 -1.76
C VAL A 619 8.69 -8.86 -0.70
N PRO A 620 9.33 -7.72 -1.01
CA PRO A 620 10.17 -6.99 -0.05
C PRO A 620 9.43 -6.66 1.24
N GLY A 621 8.12 -6.38 1.14
CA GLY A 621 7.26 -6.09 2.27
C GLY A 621 7.20 -7.21 3.31
N ASP A 622 7.12 -8.48 2.88
CA ASP A 622 7.08 -9.63 3.80
C ASP A 622 8.38 -9.74 4.60
N ASN A 623 9.51 -9.59 3.91
CA ASN A 623 10.82 -9.63 4.54
C ASN A 623 10.99 -8.48 5.55
N SER A 624 10.57 -7.29 5.17
CA SER A 624 10.59 -6.11 6.04
C SER A 624 9.70 -6.30 7.26
N GLN A 625 8.48 -6.81 7.07
CA GLN A 625 7.56 -7.10 8.16
C GLN A 625 8.15 -8.09 9.17
N PHE A 626 8.81 -9.13 8.69
CA PHE A 626 9.46 -10.12 9.55
C PHE A 626 10.62 -9.50 10.35
N GLN A 627 11.50 -8.71 9.72
CA GLN A 627 12.56 -7.97 10.40
C GLN A 627 12.02 -7.06 11.50
N ASP A 628 10.90 -6.41 11.23
CA ASP A 628 10.25 -5.47 12.14
C ASP A 628 9.64 -6.12 13.39
N ARG A 629 9.67 -7.45 13.50
CA ARG A 629 9.34 -8.17 14.75
C ARG A 629 10.47 -8.04 15.76
N VAL A 630 11.70 -7.89 15.30
CA VAL A 630 12.93 -7.71 16.10
C VAL A 630 13.30 -6.23 16.22
N HIS A 631 13.27 -5.49 15.11
CA HIS A 631 13.56 -4.05 15.05
C HIS A 631 12.29 -3.24 15.31
N ARG A 632 11.90 -3.14 16.58
CA ARG A 632 10.65 -2.52 17.02
C ARG A 632 10.83 -1.73 18.30
N ILE A 633 9.93 -0.82 18.64
CA ILE A 633 9.89 -0.10 19.92
C ILE A 633 10.05 -1.10 21.08
N GLY A 634 11.04 -0.84 21.93
CA GLY A 634 11.50 -1.75 22.99
C GLY A 634 12.81 -2.47 22.68
N GLN A 635 13.32 -2.39 21.45
CA GLN A 635 14.67 -2.79 21.12
C GLN A 635 15.66 -1.70 21.55
N THR A 636 16.72 -2.10 22.26
CA THR A 636 17.74 -1.19 22.82
C THR A 636 19.14 -1.43 22.25
N ARG A 637 19.30 -2.45 21.41
CA ARG A 637 20.58 -2.89 20.84
C ARG A 637 20.54 -2.88 19.33
N ASP A 638 21.69 -2.63 18.70
CA ASP A 638 21.83 -2.69 17.24
C ASP A 638 21.35 -4.03 16.69
N VAL A 639 20.56 -3.98 15.61
CA VAL A 639 19.96 -5.17 15.00
C VAL A 639 20.76 -5.60 13.78
N HIS A 640 21.08 -6.87 13.69
CA HIS A 640 21.82 -7.47 12.58
C HIS A 640 20.93 -8.46 11.82
N ILE A 641 20.76 -8.23 10.53
CA ILE A 641 19.93 -9.00 9.61
C ILE A 641 20.84 -9.69 8.60
N PHE A 642 20.81 -11.01 8.53
CA PHE A 642 21.62 -11.79 7.62
C PHE A 642 20.75 -12.39 6.52
N TYR A 643 20.99 -12.02 5.26
CA TYR A 643 20.41 -12.64 4.08
C TYR A 643 21.41 -13.63 3.48
N GLN A 644 20.97 -14.86 3.26
CA GLN A 644 21.79 -15.95 2.74
C GLN A 644 21.28 -16.40 1.38
N PHE A 645 22.17 -16.57 0.40
CA PHE A 645 21.81 -17.07 -0.91
C PHE A 645 23.01 -17.74 -1.60
N PHE A 646 22.71 -18.58 -2.59
CA PHE A 646 23.72 -19.23 -3.41
C PHE A 646 23.99 -18.41 -4.67
N LYS A 647 25.27 -18.22 -4.97
CA LYS A 647 25.77 -17.59 -6.19
C LYS A 647 25.35 -18.38 -7.45
N ASP A 648 25.18 -17.71 -8.55
CA ASP A 648 24.80 -18.26 -9.86
C ASP A 648 23.48 -19.06 -9.84
N THR A 649 22.56 -18.73 -8.90
CA THR A 649 21.24 -19.32 -8.80
C THR A 649 20.12 -18.28 -8.93
N GLN A 650 18.88 -18.76 -8.99
CA GLN A 650 17.71 -17.87 -8.97
C GLN A 650 17.55 -17.13 -7.63
N TYR A 651 18.15 -17.59 -6.55
CA TYR A 651 18.15 -16.84 -5.29
C TYR A 651 18.98 -15.56 -5.37
N GLU A 652 20.11 -15.58 -6.07
CA GLU A 652 20.88 -14.36 -6.31
C GLU A 652 20.11 -13.38 -7.21
N LYS A 653 19.50 -13.87 -8.30
CA LYS A 653 18.63 -13.04 -9.16
C LYS A 653 17.42 -12.50 -8.38
N MET A 654 16.84 -13.30 -7.52
CA MET A 654 15.75 -12.92 -6.65
C MET A 654 16.18 -11.84 -5.66
N TRP A 655 17.36 -11.97 -5.04
CA TRP A 655 17.92 -10.97 -4.15
C TRP A 655 18.10 -9.62 -4.88
N ASN A 656 18.71 -9.63 -6.05
CA ASN A 656 18.85 -8.45 -6.88
C ASN A 656 17.49 -7.81 -7.24
N THR A 657 16.48 -8.64 -7.48
CA THR A 657 15.11 -8.18 -7.73
C THR A 657 14.48 -7.56 -6.48
N VAL A 658 14.67 -8.18 -5.32
CA VAL A 658 14.18 -7.65 -4.02
C VAL A 658 14.86 -6.32 -3.70
N LEU A 659 16.18 -6.20 -3.92
CA LEU A 659 16.90 -4.95 -3.75
C LEU A 659 16.39 -3.87 -4.70
N SER A 660 16.22 -4.17 -5.99
CA SER A 660 15.72 -3.22 -6.99
C SER A 660 14.31 -2.75 -6.64
N LYS A 661 13.42 -3.66 -6.24
CA LYS A 661 12.07 -3.31 -5.77
C LYS A 661 12.11 -2.46 -4.51
N SER A 662 13.00 -2.78 -3.56
CA SER A 662 13.17 -2.00 -2.34
C SER A 662 13.66 -0.57 -2.63
N LEU A 663 14.54 -0.40 -3.61
CA LEU A 663 14.98 0.92 -4.08
C LEU A 663 13.82 1.70 -4.70
N ILE A 664 13.04 1.08 -5.59
CA ILE A 664 11.84 1.68 -6.19
C ILE A 664 10.85 2.11 -5.10
N ILE A 665 10.57 1.23 -4.15
CA ILE A 665 9.69 1.50 -3.02
C ILE A 665 10.22 2.69 -2.21
N ASN A 666 11.50 2.70 -1.87
CA ASN A 666 12.12 3.77 -1.09
C ASN A 666 12.08 5.14 -1.79
N GLN A 667 12.24 5.20 -3.12
CA GLN A 667 12.14 6.45 -3.88
C GLN A 667 10.74 7.10 -3.80
N VAL A 668 9.68 6.30 -3.78
CA VAL A 668 8.31 6.83 -3.61
C VAL A 668 8.02 7.18 -2.15
N ILE A 669 8.65 6.49 -1.22
CA ILE A 669 8.23 6.40 0.17
C ILE A 669 9.07 7.28 1.11
N LYS A 670 10.40 7.43 0.89
CA LYS A 670 11.25 8.22 1.79
C LYS A 670 11.06 9.72 1.60
N LYS A 671 11.00 10.47 2.73
CA LYS A 671 11.28 11.91 2.71
C LYS A 671 12.75 12.08 2.31
N GLU A 672 13.04 13.05 1.46
CA GLU A 672 14.43 13.53 1.34
C GLU A 672 14.80 14.19 2.65
N ASP A 673 15.95 13.81 3.20
CA ASP A 673 16.56 14.58 4.26
C ASP A 673 16.81 16.00 3.71
N GLU A 674 16.21 16.99 4.31
CA GLU A 674 16.58 18.39 4.10
C GLU A 674 18.09 18.51 4.46
N LYS A 675 18.92 18.57 3.42
CA LYS A 675 20.32 18.97 3.56
C LYS A 675 20.44 20.47 3.67
#